data_0f16ad3d0c235465a94f534ed24f6594
#
_entry.id   0f16ad3d0c235465a94f534ed24f6594
#
_cell.length_a   1.000
_cell.length_b   1.000
_cell.length_c   1.000
_cell.angle_alpha   90.00
_cell.angle_beta   90.00
_cell.angle_gamma   90.00
#
_symmetry.space_group_name_H-M   'P 1'
#
loop_
_entity.id
_entity.type
_entity.pdbx_description
1 polymer ?
#
loop_
_entity_poly.entity_id
_entity_poly.type
_entity_poly.pdbx_seq_one_letter_code
_entity_poly.pdbx_strand_id
1 'polypeptide(L)'
;VDAVFGPVAEAAMAAFGALAIGWFAENRLTRLVSGLVRIARGDRFANLPEAIGDGTVQCFGEAAEAMRATLSHADNLAIDRDRQVTESRLRQAGRHFITRRFQAAIDDVMTTFTDTSERIRVTAADLTARNRDMSDRVANAAQSAEAAASDAARVADTAHQMRAIVLRSGGHVEAARQATERTADELRHADETVRGLHDAAQEIDVILKLIQSIAGQTSLLALNATIEAARAGEAGRGFAVVASEVKELANQTARATNEIRSQIVAIQTKVRETATAIGAVASSVEATGRVNRDLNEILKQQLAELEHIGDEANRVAMTVASALPDIQSAISEVAQASESVLGTADDLAARSQSLVGSIGGYFKELDHGAIKIGILHSLSGTLTASERPLQQLLVMLIEQVNQAGGLLHRPVEATIADPESEPALYAKHAEAMLERGEVAAIFGCWSSASRKAVLPVLERRNGLLFYPSQYEGEEQSPHAVYTGATPRQQALPAVEYLLDQGRRRFVLIGSDYVYPRTTNAILKNYLASRGIAPDAIVEIYAQPGERIWRETIERMARFGLRGDAAVVSTISGDSNVHFFREYARQELSPANLPVMTLSIGESELVSLKGVLMQGHFASWSYLGAIDDPHNRDFVRRWRSFTGNQNAMPNDPMEATFIGFRMWAAAVEKASTTDVSAVRNALAGMTVAAPSGFTVRLDPETQHLHKPAFIGRITDEGAILPVWTSSGLVPPEPWSPWLKDQALRKAS
;
A
#
# COMPACT_ATOMS: atom_id res chain seq x y z
N VAL A 1 7.05 9.95 -27.63
CA VAL A 1 5.76 10.27 -28.24
C VAL A 1 5.97 10.51 -29.74
N ASP A 2 6.93 11.35 -30.12
CA ASP A 2 7.19 11.66 -31.55
C ASP A 2 7.70 10.46 -32.37
N ALA A 3 8.45 9.54 -31.75
CA ALA A 3 8.97 8.35 -32.44
C ALA A 3 7.92 7.25 -32.72
N VAL A 4 6.78 7.27 -32.01
CA VAL A 4 5.70 6.29 -32.18
C VAL A 4 4.56 6.86 -33.03
N PHE A 5 4.35 8.17 -33.02
CA PHE A 5 3.28 8.82 -33.75
C PHE A 5 3.68 9.30 -35.17
N GLY A 6 4.98 9.51 -35.43
CA GLY A 6 5.49 9.90 -36.76
C GLY A 6 5.05 8.93 -37.87
N PRO A 7 5.34 7.63 -37.75
CA PRO A 7 4.98 6.66 -38.79
C PRO A 7 3.46 6.48 -38.99
N VAL A 8 2.68 6.65 -37.92
CA VAL A 8 1.21 6.52 -37.97
C VAL A 8 0.57 7.74 -38.63
N ALA A 9 1.10 8.94 -38.41
CA ALA A 9 0.66 10.17 -39.07
C ALA A 9 1.04 10.17 -40.56
N GLU A 10 2.21 9.64 -40.92
CA GLU A 10 2.62 9.51 -42.35
C GLU A 10 1.76 8.47 -43.08
N ALA A 11 1.47 7.32 -42.45
CA ALA A 11 0.57 6.32 -43.02
C ALA A 11 -0.88 6.84 -43.20
N ALA A 12 -1.36 7.64 -42.27
CA ALA A 12 -2.67 8.30 -42.36
C ALA A 12 -2.69 9.37 -43.47
N MET A 13 -1.61 10.14 -43.64
CA MET A 13 -1.52 11.16 -44.68
C MET A 13 -1.31 10.56 -46.09
N ALA A 14 -0.57 9.44 -46.19
CA ALA A 14 -0.45 8.71 -47.45
C ALA A 14 -1.76 8.07 -47.90
N ALA A 15 -2.57 7.57 -46.96
CA ALA A 15 -3.92 7.09 -47.21
C ALA A 15 -4.87 8.23 -47.64
N PHE A 16 -4.72 9.44 -47.11
CA PHE A 16 -5.49 10.61 -47.50
C PHE A 16 -5.15 11.09 -48.91
N GLY A 17 -3.88 11.01 -49.32
CA GLY A 17 -3.42 11.39 -50.68
C GLY A 17 -3.95 10.44 -51.76
N ALA A 18 -4.13 9.16 -51.46
CA ALA A 18 -4.66 8.16 -52.40
C ALA A 18 -6.21 8.25 -52.56
N LEU A 19 -6.91 8.84 -51.63
CA LEU A 19 -8.37 8.97 -51.61
C LEU A 19 -8.92 10.22 -52.29
N ALA A 20 -8.06 11.14 -52.74
CA ALA A 20 -8.47 12.34 -53.43
C ALA A 20 -8.90 12.09 -54.90
N ILE A 21 -8.83 10.83 -55.39
CA ILE A 21 -9.11 10.49 -56.77
C ILE A 21 -10.18 9.38 -56.88
N GLY A 22 -11.36 9.57 -56.31
CA GLY A 22 -12.42 8.60 -56.54
C GLY A 22 -13.65 8.67 -55.64
N TRP A 23 -14.51 9.53 -55.97
CA TRP A 23 -15.96 9.66 -55.84
C TRP A 23 -16.75 8.56 -55.07
N PHE A 24 -17.69 9.00 -54.24
CA PHE A 24 -18.79 8.31 -53.55
C PHE A 24 -18.50 7.66 -52.18
N ALA A 25 -18.75 8.40 -51.18
CA ALA A 25 -19.44 8.01 -49.92
C ALA A 25 -19.23 9.03 -48.80
N GLU A 26 -19.61 10.27 -48.97
CA GLU A 26 -19.43 11.36 -47.99
C GLU A 26 -19.90 11.02 -46.55
N ASN A 27 -20.95 10.22 -46.43
CA ASN A 27 -21.50 9.85 -45.12
C ASN A 27 -20.81 8.62 -44.47
N ARG A 28 -20.17 7.75 -45.23
CA ARG A 28 -19.48 6.54 -44.70
C ARG A 28 -18.01 6.83 -44.37
N LEU A 29 -17.37 7.64 -45.22
CA LEU A 29 -16.00 8.09 -44.98
C LEU A 29 -15.92 8.99 -43.74
N THR A 30 -16.87 9.89 -43.57
CA THR A 30 -16.95 10.74 -42.37
C THR A 30 -17.16 9.94 -41.10
N ARG A 31 -17.93 8.85 -41.10
CA ARG A 31 -18.09 7.95 -39.94
C ARG A 31 -16.86 7.13 -39.66
N LEU A 32 -16.16 6.66 -40.69
CA LEU A 32 -14.87 5.96 -40.56
C LEU A 32 -13.80 6.89 -39.97
N VAL A 33 -13.65 8.08 -40.55
CA VAL A 33 -12.68 9.08 -40.08
C VAL A 33 -13.02 9.53 -38.63
N SER A 34 -14.28 9.75 -38.32
CA SER A 34 -14.68 10.09 -36.94
C SER A 34 -14.44 8.94 -35.95
N GLY A 35 -14.65 7.67 -36.37
CA GLY A 35 -14.32 6.48 -35.58
C GLY A 35 -12.82 6.33 -35.35
N LEU A 36 -12.00 6.54 -36.37
CA LEU A 36 -10.54 6.53 -36.29
C LEU A 36 -10.00 7.65 -35.39
N VAL A 37 -10.53 8.86 -35.50
CA VAL A 37 -10.18 10.00 -34.63
C VAL A 37 -10.57 9.71 -33.18
N ARG A 38 -11.69 9.04 -32.92
CA ARG A 38 -12.09 8.63 -31.58
C ARG A 38 -11.16 7.57 -31.01
N ILE A 39 -10.76 6.57 -31.79
CA ILE A 39 -9.77 5.54 -31.39
C ILE A 39 -8.42 6.22 -31.11
N ALA A 40 -7.95 7.11 -31.96
CA ALA A 40 -6.71 7.87 -31.75
C ALA A 40 -6.75 8.76 -30.49
N ARG A 41 -7.94 9.16 -30.01
CA ARG A 41 -8.14 9.90 -28.76
C ARG A 41 -8.39 9.01 -27.54
N GLY A 42 -8.18 7.69 -27.67
CA GLY A 42 -8.30 6.74 -26.55
C GLY A 42 -9.67 6.10 -26.38
N ASP A 43 -10.68 6.38 -27.23
CA ASP A 43 -11.96 5.68 -27.21
C ASP A 43 -11.87 4.33 -27.94
N ARG A 44 -11.49 3.29 -27.19
CA ARG A 44 -11.30 1.92 -27.70
C ARG A 44 -12.58 1.24 -28.13
N PHE A 45 -13.72 1.79 -27.78
CA PHE A 45 -15.05 1.25 -28.08
C PHE A 45 -15.74 1.96 -29.26
N ALA A 46 -15.02 2.83 -29.96
CA ALA A 46 -15.57 3.48 -31.14
C ALA A 46 -15.93 2.41 -32.20
N ASN A 47 -17.21 2.28 -32.50
CA ASN A 47 -17.68 1.35 -33.54
C ASN A 47 -17.25 1.86 -34.91
N LEU A 48 -16.55 1.01 -35.63
CA LEU A 48 -16.28 1.19 -37.06
C LEU A 48 -17.40 0.50 -37.86
N PRO A 49 -17.86 1.08 -38.98
CA PRO A 49 -18.84 0.42 -39.83
C PRO A 49 -18.28 -0.91 -40.35
N GLU A 50 -19.09 -1.96 -40.35
CA GLU A 50 -18.72 -3.25 -40.91
C GLU A 50 -18.33 -3.13 -42.39
N ALA A 51 -17.21 -3.73 -42.73
CA ALA A 51 -16.68 -3.75 -44.10
C ALA A 51 -17.53 -4.68 -44.95
N ILE A 52 -18.29 -4.12 -45.86
CA ILE A 52 -18.93 -4.89 -46.95
C ILE A 52 -18.24 -4.51 -48.28
N GLY A 53 -17.36 -5.40 -48.71
CA GLY A 53 -17.18 -5.69 -50.15
C GLY A 53 -16.38 -4.75 -51.02
N ASP A 54 -15.50 -3.87 -50.47
CA ASP A 54 -14.59 -3.13 -51.34
C ASP A 54 -13.18 -3.05 -50.70
N GLY A 55 -12.14 -3.41 -51.43
CA GLY A 55 -10.77 -3.59 -50.94
C GLY A 55 -10.21 -2.36 -50.19
N THR A 56 -10.71 -1.18 -50.47
CA THR A 56 -10.33 0.10 -49.80
C THR A 56 -10.85 0.15 -48.38
N VAL A 57 -12.03 -0.37 -48.07
CA VAL A 57 -12.64 -0.41 -46.73
C VAL A 57 -11.96 -1.47 -45.87
N GLN A 58 -11.48 -2.55 -46.47
CA GLN A 58 -10.73 -3.61 -45.79
C GLN A 58 -9.38 -3.09 -45.30
N CYS A 59 -8.64 -2.30 -46.11
CA CYS A 59 -7.38 -1.66 -45.69
C CYS A 59 -7.58 -0.69 -44.51
N PHE A 60 -8.72 0.00 -44.44
CA PHE A 60 -9.03 0.87 -43.29
C PHE A 60 -9.42 0.08 -42.03
N GLY A 61 -10.11 -1.05 -42.18
CA GLY A 61 -10.37 -1.98 -41.08
C GLY A 61 -9.07 -2.54 -40.50
N GLU A 62 -8.16 -3.01 -41.35
CA GLU A 62 -6.84 -3.52 -40.96
C GLU A 62 -5.97 -2.43 -40.33
N ALA A 63 -5.99 -1.20 -40.83
CA ALA A 63 -5.29 -0.05 -40.23
C ALA A 63 -5.84 0.31 -38.84
N ALA A 64 -7.16 0.22 -38.67
CA ALA A 64 -7.79 0.48 -37.36
C ALA A 64 -7.48 -0.63 -36.34
N GLU A 65 -7.43 -1.88 -36.77
CA GLU A 65 -7.01 -3.01 -35.93
C GLU A 65 -5.52 -2.92 -35.57
N ALA A 66 -4.65 -2.56 -36.51
CA ALA A 66 -3.23 -2.30 -36.25
C ALA A 66 -3.04 -1.13 -35.26
N MET A 67 -3.85 -0.07 -35.37
CA MET A 67 -3.84 1.06 -34.44
C MET A 67 -4.33 0.66 -33.03
N ARG A 68 -5.37 -0.17 -32.92
CA ARG A 68 -5.82 -0.74 -31.64
C ARG A 68 -4.73 -1.63 -31.01
N ALA A 69 -4.08 -2.48 -31.81
CA ALA A 69 -2.99 -3.33 -31.34
C ALA A 69 -1.80 -2.48 -30.84
N THR A 70 -1.46 -1.41 -31.54
CA THR A 70 -0.37 -0.49 -31.15
C THR A 70 -0.69 0.25 -29.87
N LEU A 71 -1.92 0.73 -29.70
CA LEU A 71 -2.38 1.38 -28.45
C LEU A 71 -2.40 0.40 -27.29
N SER A 72 -2.84 -0.84 -27.52
CA SER A 72 -2.80 -1.90 -26.50
C SER A 72 -1.36 -2.25 -26.10
N HIS A 73 -0.44 -2.28 -27.07
CA HIS A 73 0.98 -2.51 -26.79
C HIS A 73 1.62 -1.36 -26.01
N ALA A 74 1.29 -0.12 -26.34
CA ALA A 74 1.76 1.06 -25.61
C ALA A 74 1.25 1.07 -24.15
N ASP A 75 0.01 0.63 -23.92
CA ASP A 75 -0.53 0.50 -22.56
C ASP A 75 0.15 -0.61 -21.77
N ASN A 76 0.44 -1.75 -22.40
CA ASN A 76 1.17 -2.84 -21.73
C ASN A 76 2.58 -2.40 -21.33
N LEU A 77 3.27 -1.64 -22.19
CA LEU A 77 4.56 -1.02 -21.85
C LEU A 77 4.45 0.00 -20.71
N ALA A 78 3.36 0.78 -20.66
CA ALA A 78 3.12 1.71 -19.57
C ALA A 78 2.86 0.98 -18.24
N ILE A 79 2.09 -0.12 -18.27
CA ILE A 79 1.83 -0.99 -17.12
C ILE A 79 3.12 -1.64 -16.61
N ASP A 80 3.96 -2.18 -17.50
CA ASP A 80 5.25 -2.78 -17.12
C ASP A 80 6.19 -1.75 -16.51
N ARG A 81 6.21 -0.54 -17.05
CA ARG A 81 7.00 0.56 -16.50
C ARG A 81 6.49 0.99 -15.12
N ASP A 82 5.18 1.10 -14.94
CA ASP A 82 4.56 1.44 -13.65
C ASP A 82 4.83 0.34 -12.59
N ARG A 83 4.75 -0.94 -13.00
CA ARG A 83 5.14 -2.08 -12.16
C ARG A 83 6.60 -2.01 -11.73
N GLN A 84 7.53 -1.81 -12.69
CA GLN A 84 8.96 -1.71 -12.42
C GLN A 84 9.31 -0.52 -11.52
N VAL A 85 8.65 0.62 -11.74
CA VAL A 85 8.81 1.82 -10.90
C VAL A 85 8.31 1.56 -9.50
N THR A 86 7.15 0.90 -9.36
CA THR A 86 6.56 0.57 -8.06
C THR A 86 7.41 -0.43 -7.29
N GLU A 87 7.86 -1.51 -7.93
CA GLU A 87 8.77 -2.50 -7.32
C GLU A 87 10.12 -1.87 -6.93
N SER A 88 10.66 -1.01 -7.79
CA SER A 88 11.91 -0.30 -7.52
C SER A 88 11.79 0.64 -6.31
N ARG A 89 10.67 1.40 -6.22
CA ARG A 89 10.39 2.27 -5.07
C ARG A 89 10.26 1.50 -3.77
N LEU A 90 9.51 0.39 -3.77
CA LEU A 90 9.34 -0.45 -2.59
C LEU A 90 10.65 -1.09 -2.14
N ARG A 91 11.46 -1.61 -3.08
CA ARG A 91 12.80 -2.15 -2.78
C ARG A 91 13.78 -1.07 -2.31
N GLN A 92 13.69 0.13 -2.86
CA GLN A 92 14.53 1.26 -2.48
C GLN A 92 14.12 1.81 -1.10
N ALA A 93 12.82 1.92 -0.82
CA ALA A 93 12.30 2.30 0.49
C ALA A 93 12.73 1.31 1.57
N GLY A 94 12.57 0.00 1.32
CA GLY A 94 13.01 -1.07 2.23
C GLY A 94 14.52 -1.04 2.48
N ARG A 95 15.34 -0.91 1.43
CA ARG A 95 16.81 -0.82 1.56
C ARG A 95 17.23 0.45 2.28
N HIS A 96 16.67 1.60 1.95
CA HIS A 96 17.00 2.86 2.65
C HIS A 96 16.59 2.87 4.11
N PHE A 97 15.44 2.28 4.44
CA PHE A 97 15.02 2.10 5.81
C PHE A 97 16.05 1.27 6.62
N ILE A 98 16.43 0.10 6.10
CA ILE A 98 17.41 -0.79 6.73
C ILE A 98 18.79 -0.12 6.80
N THR A 99 19.30 0.41 5.69
CA THR A 99 20.66 0.97 5.60
C THR A 99 20.84 2.20 6.48
N ARG A 100 19.88 3.13 6.52
CA ARG A 100 19.99 4.34 7.35
C ARG A 100 19.86 4.04 8.83
N ARG A 101 18.97 3.14 9.21
CA ARG A 101 18.84 2.67 10.60
C ARG A 101 20.10 1.95 11.04
N PHE A 102 20.69 1.17 10.15
CA PHE A 102 21.95 0.49 10.31
C PHE A 102 23.14 1.46 10.45
N GLN A 103 23.27 2.42 9.54
CA GLN A 103 24.35 3.40 9.55
C GLN A 103 24.33 4.29 10.79
N ALA A 104 23.16 4.81 11.14
CA ALA A 104 23.01 5.64 12.33
C ALA A 104 23.34 4.88 13.63
N ALA A 105 22.92 3.61 13.73
CA ALA A 105 23.23 2.78 14.90
C ALA A 105 24.72 2.42 15.01
N ILE A 106 25.36 2.11 13.89
CA ILE A 106 26.80 1.79 13.86
C ILE A 106 27.66 3.02 14.12
N ASP A 107 27.43 4.14 13.45
CA ASP A 107 28.23 5.35 13.62
C ASP A 107 28.24 5.83 15.08
N ASP A 108 27.07 5.81 15.71
CA ASP A 108 26.93 6.21 17.12
C ASP A 108 27.65 5.25 18.07
N VAL A 109 27.46 3.93 17.89
CA VAL A 109 28.10 2.90 18.71
C VAL A 109 29.62 2.89 18.51
N MET A 110 30.10 2.99 17.27
CA MET A 110 31.55 2.97 16.98
C MET A 110 32.25 4.21 17.53
N THR A 111 31.62 5.39 17.41
CA THR A 111 32.17 6.63 17.97
C THR A 111 32.26 6.53 19.50
N THR A 112 31.21 6.09 20.16
CA THR A 112 31.15 5.91 21.61
C THR A 112 32.14 4.84 22.08
N PHE A 113 32.27 3.74 21.35
CA PHE A 113 33.17 2.61 21.66
C PHE A 113 34.64 3.03 21.54
N THR A 114 35.01 3.69 20.44
CA THR A 114 36.40 4.12 20.19
C THR A 114 36.86 5.11 21.24
N ASP A 115 36.03 6.12 21.56
CA ASP A 115 36.35 7.12 22.55
C ASP A 115 36.48 6.53 23.98
N THR A 116 35.57 5.64 24.33
CA THR A 116 35.56 4.99 25.64
C THR A 116 36.71 4.01 25.82
N SER A 117 37.01 3.18 24.81
CA SER A 117 38.10 2.21 24.82
C SER A 117 39.48 2.88 24.90
N GLU A 118 39.72 3.97 24.17
CA GLU A 118 41.01 4.68 24.25
C GLU A 118 41.20 5.36 25.60
N ARG A 119 40.16 5.91 26.19
CA ARG A 119 40.21 6.52 27.54
C ARG A 119 40.49 5.49 28.64
N ILE A 120 39.88 4.30 28.57
CA ILE A 120 40.15 3.20 29.51
C ILE A 120 41.61 2.71 29.37
N ARG A 121 42.08 2.56 28.14
CA ARG A 121 43.44 2.12 27.87
C ARG A 121 44.50 3.07 28.41
N VAL A 122 44.31 4.37 28.21
CA VAL A 122 45.22 5.40 28.74
C VAL A 122 45.21 5.40 30.27
N THR A 123 44.01 5.30 30.88
CA THR A 123 43.90 5.30 32.37
C THR A 123 44.50 4.03 33.00
N ALA A 124 44.27 2.85 32.41
CA ALA A 124 44.80 1.61 32.89
C ALA A 124 46.36 1.51 32.76
N ALA A 125 46.90 2.02 31.65
CA ALA A 125 48.34 2.09 31.42
C ALA A 125 49.01 3.07 32.44
N ASP A 126 48.42 4.22 32.66
CA ASP A 126 48.87 5.21 33.62
C ASP A 126 48.82 4.65 35.08
N LEU A 127 47.72 3.95 35.43
CA LEU A 127 47.56 3.31 36.72
C LEU A 127 48.61 2.21 36.95
N THR A 128 48.88 1.39 35.93
CA THR A 128 49.90 0.30 36.02
C THR A 128 51.33 0.86 36.18
N ALA A 129 51.63 1.93 35.40
CA ALA A 129 52.93 2.62 35.54
C ALA A 129 53.11 3.25 36.93
N ARG A 130 52.06 3.89 37.45
CA ARG A 130 52.08 4.49 38.78
C ARG A 130 52.13 3.48 39.92
N ASN A 131 51.47 2.32 39.75
CA ASN A 131 51.56 1.23 40.74
C ASN A 131 52.99 0.66 40.85
N ARG A 132 53.70 0.52 39.72
CA ARG A 132 55.11 0.08 39.70
C ARG A 132 56.00 1.12 40.40
N ASP A 133 55.88 2.39 40.06
CA ASP A 133 56.66 3.46 40.66
C ASP A 133 56.42 3.57 42.21
N MET A 134 55.14 3.36 42.62
CA MET A 134 54.78 3.36 44.04
C MET A 134 55.37 2.16 44.78
N SER A 135 55.35 0.94 44.18
CA SER A 135 55.90 -0.26 44.76
C SER A 135 57.43 -0.13 45.03
N ASP A 136 58.18 0.43 44.03
CA ASP A 136 59.60 0.65 44.15
C ASP A 136 59.94 1.71 45.23
N ARG A 137 59.13 2.74 45.37
CA ARG A 137 59.34 3.80 46.37
C ARG A 137 58.98 3.37 47.80
N VAL A 138 57.96 2.53 47.92
CA VAL A 138 57.61 1.96 49.22
C VAL A 138 58.71 1.00 49.70
N ALA A 139 59.32 0.19 48.79
CA ALA A 139 60.49 -0.63 49.09
C ALA A 139 61.70 0.25 49.62
N ASN A 140 61.88 1.44 49.01
CA ASN A 140 62.93 2.39 49.44
C ASN A 140 62.53 3.20 50.73
N ALA A 141 61.23 3.39 50.99
CA ALA A 141 60.74 4.09 52.18
C ALA A 141 60.89 3.31 53.49
N ALA A 142 61.01 2.00 53.37
CA ALA A 142 61.33 1.11 54.48
C ALA A 142 62.72 1.42 55.12
N GLN A 143 63.59 2.22 54.48
CA GLN A 143 64.93 2.54 54.98
C GLN A 143 65.07 3.88 55.70
N SER A 144 64.12 4.71 55.66
CA SER A 144 64.16 5.98 56.46
C SER A 144 62.81 6.62 56.67
N ALA A 145 62.48 7.15 57.87
CA ALA A 145 61.26 7.76 58.26
C ALA A 145 60.95 9.08 57.46
N GLU A 146 61.96 9.78 57.03
CA GLU A 146 61.88 11.02 56.24
C GLU A 146 61.45 10.73 54.79
N ALA A 147 61.85 9.62 54.22
CA ALA A 147 61.45 9.20 52.88
C ALA A 147 59.97 8.79 52.86
N ALA A 148 59.45 8.15 53.89
CA ALA A 148 58.07 7.71 53.96
C ALA A 148 57.07 8.90 53.99
N ALA A 149 57.36 9.99 54.71
CA ALA A 149 56.50 11.22 54.73
C ALA A 149 56.52 11.93 53.35
N SER A 150 57.70 11.95 52.70
CA SER A 150 57.84 12.48 51.35
C SER A 150 57.04 11.66 50.31
N ASP A 151 57.03 10.33 50.48
CA ASP A 151 56.30 9.41 49.62
C ASP A 151 54.79 9.50 49.83
N ALA A 152 54.32 9.66 51.06
CA ALA A 152 52.91 9.93 51.37
C ALA A 152 52.41 11.28 50.77
N ALA A 153 53.25 12.34 50.87
CA ALA A 153 52.96 13.64 50.27
C ALA A 153 52.81 13.54 48.71
N ARG A 154 53.67 12.68 48.07
CA ARG A 154 53.56 12.44 46.62
C ARG A 154 52.34 11.63 46.25
N VAL A 155 51.88 10.71 47.06
CA VAL A 155 50.64 9.96 46.86
C VAL A 155 49.43 10.92 46.91
N ALA A 156 49.41 11.88 47.86
CA ALA A 156 48.39 12.90 47.95
C ALA A 156 48.36 13.80 46.70
N ASP A 157 49.54 14.19 46.18
CA ASP A 157 49.63 14.99 44.93
C ASP A 157 49.11 14.23 43.70
N THR A 158 49.37 12.91 43.66
CA THR A 158 48.87 12.05 42.59
C THR A 158 47.35 11.94 42.60
N ALA A 159 46.74 11.84 43.75
CA ALA A 159 45.28 11.83 43.89
C ALA A 159 44.65 13.15 43.42
N HIS A 160 45.29 14.32 43.74
CA HIS A 160 44.88 15.62 43.23
C HIS A 160 44.98 15.70 41.68
N GLN A 161 46.03 15.16 41.08
CA GLN A 161 46.19 15.13 39.64
C GLN A 161 45.12 14.22 38.96
N MET A 162 44.81 13.08 39.53
CA MET A 162 43.73 12.20 39.05
C MET A 162 42.37 12.84 39.17
N ARG A 163 42.11 13.57 40.26
CA ARG A 163 40.86 14.37 40.40
C ARG A 163 40.73 15.40 39.27
N ALA A 164 41.83 16.03 38.84
CA ALA A 164 41.82 16.99 37.72
C ALA A 164 41.53 16.27 36.38
N ILE A 165 41.95 15.01 36.22
CA ILE A 165 41.66 14.19 35.01
C ILE A 165 40.19 13.79 34.97
N VAL A 166 39.65 13.37 36.13
CA VAL A 166 38.22 12.98 36.25
C VAL A 166 37.31 14.19 36.03
N LEU A 167 37.67 15.35 36.60
CA LEU A 167 36.96 16.62 36.35
C LEU A 167 36.98 16.99 34.86
N ARG A 168 38.10 16.80 34.19
CA ARG A 168 38.23 17.03 32.73
C ARG A 168 37.35 16.03 31.93
N SER A 169 37.33 14.78 32.38
CA SER A 169 36.46 13.76 31.79
C SER A 169 34.97 14.10 31.99
N GLY A 170 34.62 14.64 33.17
CA GLY A 170 33.28 15.15 33.40
C GLY A 170 32.90 16.30 32.44
N GLY A 171 33.86 17.18 32.15
CA GLY A 171 33.67 18.22 31.12
C GLY A 171 33.42 17.66 29.73
N HIS A 172 34.08 16.56 29.37
CA HIS A 172 33.83 15.88 28.07
C HIS A 172 32.44 15.22 28.02
N VAL A 173 32.03 14.57 29.12
CA VAL A 173 30.70 13.97 29.21
C VAL A 173 29.61 15.04 29.14
N GLU A 174 29.82 16.17 29.84
CA GLU A 174 28.88 17.27 29.76
C GLU A 174 28.82 17.90 28.34
N ALA A 175 29.97 18.06 27.71
CA ALA A 175 30.02 18.48 26.29
C ALA A 175 29.28 17.49 25.36
N ALA A 176 29.45 16.18 25.57
CA ALA A 176 28.72 15.16 24.84
C ALA A 176 27.21 15.23 25.09
N ARG A 177 26.78 15.48 26.35
CA ARG A 177 25.38 15.71 26.71
C ARG A 177 24.80 16.90 25.95
N GLN A 178 25.52 18.05 25.98
CA GLN A 178 25.11 19.25 25.26
C GLN A 178 25.08 19.07 23.75
N ALA A 179 26.03 18.28 23.21
CA ALA A 179 26.01 17.94 21.80
C ALA A 179 24.79 17.07 21.46
N THR A 180 24.47 16.08 22.32
CA THR A 180 23.31 15.22 22.17
C THR A 180 22.00 16.03 22.24
N GLU A 181 21.90 17.00 23.16
CA GLU A 181 20.75 17.91 23.28
C GLU A 181 20.61 18.78 22.01
N ARG A 182 21.72 19.37 21.56
CA ARG A 182 21.72 20.15 20.28
C ARG A 182 21.27 19.28 19.09
N THR A 183 21.78 18.05 19.01
CA THR A 183 21.37 17.12 17.96
C THR A 183 19.88 16.79 18.07
N ALA A 184 19.36 16.62 19.30
CA ALA A 184 17.93 16.42 19.51
C ALA A 184 17.10 17.63 19.08
N ASP A 185 17.60 18.86 19.33
CA ASP A 185 16.95 20.09 18.87
C ASP A 185 16.99 20.22 17.34
N GLU A 186 18.16 19.93 16.75
CA GLU A 186 18.32 19.89 15.28
C GLU A 186 17.40 18.88 14.62
N LEU A 187 17.25 17.69 15.24
CA LEU A 187 16.32 16.67 14.76
C LEU A 187 14.86 17.11 14.85
N ARG A 188 14.48 17.84 15.93
CA ARG A 188 13.13 18.42 16.03
C ARG A 188 12.90 19.44 14.92
N HIS A 189 13.88 20.31 14.71
CA HIS A 189 13.81 21.30 13.63
C HIS A 189 13.80 20.64 12.23
N ALA A 190 14.58 19.56 12.07
CA ALA A 190 14.55 18.77 10.84
C ALA A 190 13.18 18.11 10.63
N ASP A 191 12.57 17.54 11.68
CA ASP A 191 11.23 16.97 11.62
C ASP A 191 10.17 18.03 11.25
N GLU A 192 10.25 19.22 11.87
CA GLU A 192 9.37 20.35 11.53
C GLU A 192 9.56 20.78 10.06
N THR A 193 10.82 20.82 9.61
CA THR A 193 11.14 21.16 8.21
C THR A 193 10.58 20.12 7.23
N VAL A 194 10.73 18.83 7.58
CA VAL A 194 10.21 17.71 6.77
C VAL A 194 8.69 17.72 6.74
N ARG A 195 8.03 18.05 7.86
CA ARG A 195 6.58 18.26 7.90
C ARG A 195 6.17 19.44 7.02
N GLY A 196 6.88 20.56 7.12
CA GLY A 196 6.63 21.71 6.24
C GLY A 196 6.81 21.39 4.77
N LEU A 197 7.82 20.55 4.42
CA LEU A 197 7.98 20.07 3.06
C LEU A 197 6.84 19.13 2.63
N HIS A 198 6.34 18.33 3.57
CA HIS A 198 5.17 17.49 3.33
C HIS A 198 3.94 18.32 2.98
N ASP A 199 3.66 19.32 3.81
CA ASP A 199 2.53 20.23 3.65
C ASP A 199 2.66 21.04 2.33
N ALA A 200 3.86 21.57 2.07
CA ALA A 200 4.13 22.28 0.83
C ALA A 200 3.94 21.40 -0.42
N ALA A 201 4.43 20.15 -0.36
CA ALA A 201 4.23 19.20 -1.46
C ALA A 201 2.75 18.81 -1.62
N GLN A 202 1.98 18.84 -0.55
CA GLN A 202 0.54 18.63 -0.56
C GLN A 202 -0.20 19.83 -1.18
N GLU A 203 0.20 21.05 -0.83
CA GLU A 203 -0.35 22.27 -1.43
C GLU A 203 -0.06 22.34 -2.94
N ILE A 204 1.17 21.98 -3.35
CA ILE A 204 1.51 21.93 -4.78
C ILE A 204 0.62 20.92 -5.52
N ASP A 205 0.33 19.74 -4.93
CA ASP A 205 -0.55 18.76 -5.57
C ASP A 205 -1.98 19.32 -5.74
N VAL A 206 -2.46 20.10 -4.77
CA VAL A 206 -3.75 20.82 -4.90
C VAL A 206 -3.71 21.81 -6.07
N ILE A 207 -2.63 22.59 -6.16
CA ILE A 207 -2.45 23.57 -7.25
C ILE A 207 -2.40 22.86 -8.61
N LEU A 208 -1.66 21.74 -8.69
CA LEU A 208 -1.56 20.95 -9.92
C LEU A 208 -2.92 20.42 -10.37
N LYS A 209 -3.76 19.97 -9.41
CA LYS A 209 -5.15 19.57 -9.72
C LYS A 209 -5.97 20.73 -10.28
N LEU A 210 -5.79 21.92 -9.72
CA LEU A 210 -6.44 23.12 -10.22
C LEU A 210 -5.97 23.46 -11.66
N ILE A 211 -4.63 23.44 -11.87
CA ILE A 211 -4.05 23.73 -13.19
C ILE A 211 -4.56 22.72 -14.22
N GLN A 212 -4.64 21.46 -13.85
CA GLN A 212 -5.14 20.39 -14.72
C GLN A 212 -6.62 20.58 -15.05
N SER A 213 -7.41 21.00 -14.06
CA SER A 213 -8.82 21.37 -14.28
C SER A 213 -8.94 22.56 -15.25
N ILE A 214 -8.12 23.60 -15.04
CA ILE A 214 -8.07 24.78 -15.91
C ILE A 214 -7.65 24.38 -17.33
N ALA A 215 -6.60 23.55 -17.44
CA ALA A 215 -6.15 23.06 -18.75
C ALA A 215 -7.25 22.25 -19.46
N GLY A 216 -7.97 21.39 -18.70
CA GLY A 216 -9.13 20.67 -19.22
C GLY A 216 -10.26 21.60 -19.69
N GLN A 217 -10.61 22.58 -18.85
CA GLN A 217 -11.60 23.61 -19.22
C GLN A 217 -11.16 24.44 -20.43
N THR A 218 -9.87 24.83 -20.44
CA THR A 218 -9.28 25.57 -21.55
C THR A 218 -9.32 24.78 -22.85
N SER A 219 -8.99 23.47 -22.77
CA SER A 219 -9.07 22.57 -23.91
C SER A 219 -10.51 22.41 -24.43
N LEU A 220 -11.49 22.32 -23.50
CA LEU A 220 -12.90 22.29 -23.85
C LEU A 220 -13.40 23.63 -24.46
N LEU A 221 -12.96 24.75 -23.88
CA LEU A 221 -13.27 26.08 -24.41
C LEU A 221 -12.67 26.27 -25.81
N ALA A 222 -11.43 25.84 -25.98
CA ALA A 222 -10.74 25.87 -27.26
C ALA A 222 -11.40 24.93 -28.28
N LEU A 223 -11.85 23.74 -27.83
CA LEU A 223 -12.63 22.83 -28.68
C LEU A 223 -13.94 23.47 -29.12
N ASN A 224 -14.68 24.09 -28.18
CA ASN A 224 -15.92 24.79 -28.48
C ASN A 224 -15.66 25.97 -29.45
N ALA A 225 -14.57 26.72 -29.22
CA ALA A 225 -14.14 27.78 -30.11
C ALA A 225 -13.74 27.24 -31.51
N THR A 226 -13.08 26.08 -31.56
CA THR A 226 -12.73 25.40 -32.81
C THR A 226 -14.01 24.98 -33.58
N ILE A 227 -15.00 24.43 -32.84
CA ILE A 227 -16.28 24.02 -33.41
C ILE A 227 -17.03 25.24 -33.98
N GLU A 228 -17.07 26.33 -33.21
CA GLU A 228 -17.78 27.55 -33.64
C GLU A 228 -17.02 28.26 -34.76
N ALA A 229 -15.68 28.22 -34.74
CA ALA A 229 -14.85 28.72 -35.84
C ALA A 229 -15.05 27.89 -37.12
N ALA A 230 -15.16 26.57 -37.00
CA ALA A 230 -15.51 25.70 -38.14
C ALA A 230 -16.92 25.97 -38.66
N ARG A 231 -17.83 26.31 -37.74
CA ARG A 231 -19.21 26.65 -38.08
C ARG A 231 -19.35 28.01 -38.80
N ALA A 232 -18.39 28.92 -38.55
CA ALA A 232 -18.29 30.21 -39.18
C ALA A 232 -17.65 30.17 -40.61
N GLY A 233 -17.21 29.01 -41.06
CA GLY A 233 -16.66 28.81 -42.40
C GLY A 233 -15.36 29.61 -42.65
N GLU A 234 -15.20 30.20 -43.82
CA GLU A 234 -13.99 30.97 -44.20
C GLU A 234 -13.69 32.15 -43.26
N ALA A 235 -14.72 32.79 -42.69
CA ALA A 235 -14.54 33.89 -41.74
C ALA A 235 -13.95 33.43 -40.38
N GLY A 236 -14.10 32.14 -40.07
CA GLY A 236 -13.57 31.56 -38.82
C GLY A 236 -12.16 31.04 -38.89
N ARG A 237 -11.49 31.04 -40.03
CA ARG A 237 -10.20 30.38 -40.25
C ARG A 237 -9.08 30.85 -39.32
N GLY A 238 -8.96 32.17 -39.10
CA GLY A 238 -7.99 32.75 -38.16
C GLY A 238 -8.29 32.35 -36.71
N PHE A 239 -9.59 32.33 -36.38
CA PHE A 239 -10.04 31.87 -35.06
C PHE A 239 -9.85 30.39 -34.85
N ALA A 240 -10.00 29.55 -35.87
CA ALA A 240 -9.76 28.13 -35.82
C ALA A 240 -8.28 27.80 -35.52
N VAL A 241 -7.36 28.56 -36.15
CA VAL A 241 -5.90 28.39 -35.86
C VAL A 241 -5.61 28.75 -34.41
N VAL A 242 -6.09 29.90 -33.93
CA VAL A 242 -5.88 30.32 -32.55
C VAL A 242 -6.50 29.31 -31.57
N ALA A 243 -7.72 28.86 -31.83
CA ALA A 243 -8.38 27.86 -31.00
C ALA A 243 -7.66 26.52 -31.01
N SER A 244 -7.11 26.12 -32.16
CA SER A 244 -6.25 24.90 -32.22
C SER A 244 -4.95 25.08 -31.44
N GLU A 245 -4.32 26.22 -31.51
CA GLU A 245 -3.09 26.54 -30.77
C GLU A 245 -3.38 26.59 -29.26
N VAL A 246 -4.46 27.22 -28.83
CA VAL A 246 -4.88 27.25 -27.43
C VAL A 246 -5.17 25.83 -26.92
N LYS A 247 -5.81 24.99 -27.73
CA LYS A 247 -6.07 23.60 -27.40
C LYS A 247 -4.78 22.80 -27.25
N GLU A 248 -3.83 22.99 -28.18
CA GLU A 248 -2.54 22.31 -28.09
C GLU A 248 -1.75 22.79 -26.87
N LEU A 249 -1.76 24.10 -26.58
CA LEU A 249 -1.14 24.66 -25.39
C LEU A 249 -1.80 24.12 -24.11
N ALA A 250 -3.12 23.99 -24.08
CA ALA A 250 -3.85 23.38 -22.97
C ALA A 250 -3.47 21.90 -22.78
N ASN A 251 -3.34 21.15 -23.87
CA ASN A 251 -2.89 19.75 -23.83
C ASN A 251 -1.43 19.62 -23.38
N GLN A 252 -0.55 20.56 -23.82
CA GLN A 252 0.83 20.63 -23.34
C GLN A 252 0.86 20.96 -21.85
N THR A 253 0.04 21.90 -21.40
CA THR A 253 -0.12 22.26 -19.99
C THR A 253 -0.57 21.05 -19.16
N ALA A 254 -1.56 20.31 -19.64
CA ALA A 254 -2.03 19.10 -18.97
C ALA A 254 -0.95 18.03 -18.89
N ARG A 255 -0.16 17.83 -19.94
CA ARG A 255 0.99 16.90 -19.94
C ARG A 255 2.06 17.33 -18.96
N ALA A 256 2.52 18.59 -19.06
CA ALA A 256 3.52 19.14 -18.14
C ALA A 256 3.05 19.05 -16.67
N THR A 257 1.77 19.34 -16.42
CA THR A 257 1.18 19.20 -15.07
C THR A 257 1.20 17.76 -14.56
N ASN A 258 0.97 16.78 -15.43
CA ASN A 258 1.07 15.37 -15.07
C ASN A 258 2.52 14.94 -14.77
N GLU A 259 3.49 15.44 -15.53
CA GLU A 259 4.91 15.20 -15.27
C GLU A 259 5.31 15.78 -13.92
N ILE A 260 4.94 17.06 -13.66
CA ILE A 260 5.21 17.69 -12.36
C ILE A 260 4.52 16.93 -11.24
N ARG A 261 3.28 16.47 -11.43
CA ARG A 261 2.57 15.64 -10.44
C ARG A 261 3.35 14.36 -10.10
N SER A 262 3.90 13.69 -11.12
CA SER A 262 4.75 12.53 -10.90
C SER A 262 5.96 12.86 -10.02
N GLN A 263 6.61 14.02 -10.28
CA GLN A 263 7.72 14.50 -9.44
C GLN A 263 7.26 14.82 -8.00
N ILE A 264 6.11 15.43 -7.83
CA ILE A 264 5.57 15.73 -6.50
C ILE A 264 5.28 14.44 -5.71
N VAL A 265 4.73 13.42 -6.34
CA VAL A 265 4.54 12.10 -5.71
C VAL A 265 5.88 11.48 -5.29
N ALA A 266 6.91 11.60 -6.14
CA ALA A 266 8.27 11.15 -5.81
C ALA A 266 8.84 11.94 -4.61
N ILE A 267 8.66 13.25 -4.57
CA ILE A 267 9.06 14.10 -3.44
C ILE A 267 8.35 13.67 -2.17
N GLN A 268 7.01 13.51 -2.19
CA GLN A 268 6.23 13.08 -1.03
C GLN A 268 6.70 11.72 -0.48
N THR A 269 7.10 10.81 -1.37
CA THR A 269 7.68 9.53 -0.97
C THR A 269 9.01 9.74 -0.27
N LYS A 270 9.90 10.57 -0.85
CA LYS A 270 11.20 10.89 -0.25
C LYS A 270 11.08 11.61 1.10
N VAL A 271 10.14 12.51 1.23
CA VAL A 271 9.83 13.21 2.50
C VAL A 271 9.41 12.20 3.58
N ARG A 272 8.56 11.22 3.25
CA ARG A 272 8.16 10.16 4.18
C ARG A 272 9.31 9.24 4.61
N GLU A 273 10.17 8.86 3.64
CA GLU A 273 11.39 8.09 3.93
C GLU A 273 12.30 8.86 4.90
N THR A 274 12.47 10.17 4.65
CA THR A 274 13.29 11.05 5.48
C THR A 274 12.71 11.19 6.89
N ALA A 275 11.39 11.38 7.04
CA ALA A 275 10.73 11.43 8.34
C ALA A 275 10.96 10.14 9.16
N THR A 276 10.89 8.98 8.50
CA THR A 276 11.18 7.70 9.16
C THR A 276 12.63 7.60 9.62
N ALA A 277 13.57 8.08 8.80
CA ALA A 277 14.99 8.11 9.16
C ALA A 277 15.26 9.05 10.35
N ILE A 278 14.66 10.25 10.36
CA ILE A 278 14.76 11.20 11.48
C ILE A 278 14.27 10.55 12.77
N GLY A 279 13.13 9.84 12.74
CA GLY A 279 12.59 9.12 13.89
C GLY A 279 13.56 8.06 14.45
N ALA A 280 14.22 7.32 13.56
CA ALA A 280 15.23 6.34 13.96
C ALA A 280 16.46 7.00 14.60
N VAL A 281 16.94 8.09 14.03
CA VAL A 281 18.06 8.87 14.59
C VAL A 281 17.69 9.49 15.94
N ALA A 282 16.46 10.02 16.08
CA ALA A 282 15.97 10.57 17.34
C ALA A 282 15.99 9.55 18.48
N SER A 283 15.56 8.30 18.18
CA SER A 283 15.64 7.20 19.15
C SER A 283 17.07 6.87 19.56
N SER A 284 18.00 6.93 18.61
CA SER A 284 19.44 6.70 18.87
C SER A 284 20.06 7.81 19.73
N VAL A 285 19.71 9.07 19.47
CA VAL A 285 20.12 10.24 20.25
C VAL A 285 19.60 10.13 21.68
N GLU A 286 18.36 9.68 21.86
CA GLU A 286 17.78 9.44 23.18
C GLU A 286 18.54 8.36 23.98
N ALA A 287 18.93 7.27 23.29
CA ALA A 287 19.77 6.22 23.86
C ALA A 287 21.14 6.76 24.31
N THR A 288 21.79 7.58 23.44
CA THR A 288 23.06 8.24 23.76
C THR A 288 22.91 9.18 24.97
N GLY A 289 21.81 9.91 25.06
CA GLY A 289 21.51 10.76 26.22
C GLY A 289 21.38 9.96 27.52
N ARG A 290 20.87 8.73 27.48
CA ARG A 290 20.88 7.83 28.66
C ARG A 290 22.30 7.43 29.06
N VAL A 291 23.09 6.98 28.10
CA VAL A 291 24.50 6.61 28.34
C VAL A 291 25.31 7.75 28.93
N ASN A 292 25.13 8.97 28.43
CA ASN A 292 25.80 10.15 28.96
C ASN A 292 25.40 10.45 30.41
N ARG A 293 24.15 10.21 30.79
CA ARG A 293 23.73 10.37 32.21
C ARG A 293 24.39 9.32 33.10
N ASP A 294 24.44 8.08 32.69
CA ASP A 294 25.06 6.99 33.45
C ASP A 294 26.55 7.22 33.63
N LEU A 295 27.25 7.68 32.57
CA LEU A 295 28.66 8.08 32.65
C LEU A 295 28.90 9.21 33.63
N ASN A 296 28.03 10.21 33.68
CA ASN A 296 28.16 11.32 34.61
C ASN A 296 28.02 10.86 36.07
N GLU A 297 27.17 9.90 36.34
CA GLU A 297 27.01 9.31 37.67
C GLU A 297 28.25 8.51 38.11
N ILE A 298 28.84 7.74 37.19
CA ILE A 298 30.12 7.04 37.42
C ILE A 298 31.27 8.00 37.74
N LEU A 299 31.37 9.12 36.99
CA LEU A 299 32.41 10.11 37.22
C LEU A 299 32.26 10.83 38.57
N LYS A 300 31.04 11.07 39.02
CA LYS A 300 30.79 11.61 40.37
C LYS A 300 31.24 10.65 41.46
N GLN A 301 30.97 9.36 41.33
CA GLN A 301 31.45 8.34 42.22
C GLN A 301 33.00 8.30 42.30
N GLN A 302 33.67 8.34 41.13
CA GLN A 302 35.14 8.37 41.08
C GLN A 302 35.73 9.62 41.75
N LEU A 303 35.08 10.81 41.66
CA LEU A 303 35.53 12.01 42.34
C LEU A 303 35.49 11.86 43.85
N ALA A 304 34.43 11.25 44.38
CA ALA A 304 34.31 11.01 45.83
C ALA A 304 35.37 9.98 46.32
N GLU A 305 35.65 8.94 45.53
CA GLU A 305 36.70 7.97 45.86
C GLU A 305 38.11 8.57 45.85
N LEU A 306 38.41 9.47 44.89
CA LEU A 306 39.71 10.16 44.82
C LEU A 306 39.91 11.15 45.97
N GLU A 307 38.86 11.83 46.41
CA GLU A 307 38.90 12.69 47.61
C GLU A 307 39.21 11.88 48.88
N HIS A 308 38.53 10.73 49.00
CA HIS A 308 38.78 9.77 50.07
C HIS A 308 40.25 9.23 50.05
N ILE A 309 40.80 8.86 48.89
CA ILE A 309 42.19 8.43 48.74
C ILE A 309 43.19 9.55 49.12
N GLY A 310 42.94 10.77 48.69
CA GLY A 310 43.78 11.94 49.04
C GLY A 310 43.86 12.22 50.53
N ASP A 311 42.72 12.16 51.22
CA ASP A 311 42.59 12.37 52.67
C ASP A 311 43.26 11.22 53.44
N GLU A 312 43.13 9.96 52.93
CA GLU A 312 43.76 8.78 53.53
C GLU A 312 45.28 8.82 53.41
N ALA A 313 45.81 9.29 52.27
CA ALA A 313 47.25 9.46 52.05
C ALA A 313 47.82 10.55 52.99
N ASN A 314 47.12 11.68 53.20
CA ASN A 314 47.54 12.68 54.15
C ASN A 314 47.54 12.19 55.58
N ARG A 315 46.54 11.37 55.96
CA ARG A 315 46.47 10.72 57.28
C ARG A 315 47.59 9.74 57.49
N VAL A 316 47.94 8.95 56.48
CA VAL A 316 49.09 8.04 56.44
C VAL A 316 50.39 8.83 56.62
N ALA A 317 50.59 9.95 55.89
CA ALA A 317 51.74 10.81 56.01
C ALA A 317 51.93 11.32 57.47
N MET A 318 50.82 11.71 58.12
CA MET A 318 50.87 12.14 59.53
C MET A 318 51.12 10.95 60.51
N THR A 319 50.57 9.77 60.19
CA THR A 319 50.71 8.59 61.04
C THR A 319 52.08 7.94 60.93
N VAL A 320 52.68 7.96 59.71
CA VAL A 320 54.04 7.45 59.48
C VAL A 320 55.12 8.32 60.14
N ALA A 321 54.88 9.59 60.30
CA ALA A 321 55.73 10.49 61.04
C ALA A 321 55.82 10.12 62.56
N SER A 322 54.85 9.36 63.05
CA SER A 322 54.75 8.98 64.48
C SER A 322 54.92 7.48 64.78
N ALA A 323 54.91 6.56 63.78
CA ALA A 323 54.97 5.12 64.10
C ALA A 323 55.40 4.23 62.87
N LEU A 324 56.59 3.67 62.90
CA LEU A 324 57.17 2.75 61.89
C LEU A 324 56.40 1.41 61.65
N PRO A 325 55.56 0.86 62.55
CA PRO A 325 54.85 -0.40 62.32
C PRO A 325 53.66 -0.32 61.34
N ASP A 326 53.11 0.87 61.06
CA ASP A 326 51.84 0.97 60.27
C ASP A 326 52.05 1.10 58.75
N ILE A 327 53.31 1.18 58.30
CA ILE A 327 53.65 1.34 56.88
C ILE A 327 53.16 0.12 56.04
N GLN A 328 53.25 -1.09 56.63
CA GLN A 328 52.82 -2.33 55.93
C GLN A 328 51.28 -2.41 55.75
N SER A 329 50.50 -1.82 56.66
CA SER A 329 49.06 -1.78 56.52
C SER A 329 48.64 -0.82 55.39
N ALA A 330 49.30 0.34 55.30
CA ALA A 330 49.03 1.34 54.24
C ALA A 330 49.33 0.81 52.84
N ILE A 331 50.36 -0.06 52.69
CA ILE A 331 50.67 -0.71 51.40
C ILE A 331 49.54 -1.66 50.94
N SER A 332 48.96 -2.38 51.88
CA SER A 332 47.83 -3.27 51.62
C SER A 332 46.59 -2.52 51.13
N GLU A 333 46.33 -1.33 51.71
CA GLU A 333 45.18 -0.48 51.34
C GLU A 333 45.33 0.13 49.94
N VAL A 334 46.54 0.52 49.55
CA VAL A 334 46.82 1.05 48.19
C VAL A 334 46.72 -0.08 47.13
N ALA A 335 47.11 -1.29 47.44
CA ALA A 335 46.93 -2.45 46.57
C ALA A 335 45.43 -2.74 46.33
N GLN A 336 44.64 -2.63 47.39
CA GLN A 336 43.18 -2.85 47.33
C GLN A 336 42.45 -1.77 46.54
N ALA A 337 42.88 -0.52 46.59
CA ALA A 337 42.38 0.56 45.79
C ALA A 337 42.70 0.37 44.30
N SER A 338 43.87 -0.16 43.97
CA SER A 338 44.27 -0.49 42.59
C SER A 338 43.44 -1.64 42.02
N GLU A 339 43.12 -2.65 42.82
CA GLU A 339 42.24 -3.75 42.45
C GLU A 339 40.77 -3.25 42.17
N SER A 340 40.29 -2.30 42.97
CA SER A 340 38.98 -1.70 42.80
C SER A 340 38.88 -0.89 41.47
N VAL A 341 39.92 -0.19 41.08
CA VAL A 341 39.99 0.51 39.79
C VAL A 341 40.06 -0.47 38.60
N LEU A 342 40.80 -1.56 38.73
CA LEU A 342 40.80 -2.66 37.75
C LEU A 342 39.41 -3.30 37.63
N GLY A 343 38.72 -3.55 38.75
CA GLY A 343 37.37 -4.09 38.77
C GLY A 343 36.37 -3.18 38.05
N THR A 344 36.55 -1.85 38.19
CA THR A 344 35.68 -0.86 37.46
C THR A 344 35.99 -0.90 35.94
N ALA A 345 37.24 -1.09 35.55
CA ALA A 345 37.63 -1.25 34.14
C ALA A 345 37.08 -2.56 33.53
N ASP A 346 37.09 -3.64 34.30
CA ASP A 346 36.51 -4.92 33.88
C ASP A 346 34.99 -4.85 33.75
N ASP A 347 34.28 -4.15 34.64
CA ASP A 347 32.83 -3.94 34.54
C ASP A 347 32.47 -3.12 33.29
N LEU A 348 33.29 -2.15 32.95
CA LEU A 348 33.10 -1.34 31.72
C LEU A 348 33.39 -2.18 30.47
N ALA A 349 34.38 -3.06 30.48
CA ALA A 349 34.63 -4.01 29.39
C ALA A 349 33.49 -5.02 29.24
N ALA A 350 32.92 -5.52 30.32
CA ALA A 350 31.78 -6.43 30.33
C ALA A 350 30.52 -5.75 29.76
N ARG A 351 30.26 -4.48 30.12
CA ARG A 351 29.16 -3.69 29.55
C ARG A 351 29.37 -3.39 28.08
N SER A 352 30.56 -3.11 27.64
CA SER A 352 30.93 -2.96 26.23
C SER A 352 30.68 -4.26 25.44
N GLN A 353 31.04 -5.41 26.01
CA GLN A 353 30.80 -6.71 25.40
C GLN A 353 29.30 -7.07 25.34
N SER A 354 28.51 -6.66 26.34
CA SER A 354 27.05 -6.76 26.35
C SER A 354 26.43 -5.88 25.27
N LEU A 355 26.96 -4.69 25.03
CA LEU A 355 26.53 -3.78 23.98
C LEU A 355 26.83 -4.38 22.59
N VAL A 356 28.01 -4.95 22.40
CA VAL A 356 28.38 -5.68 21.17
C VAL A 356 27.47 -6.90 20.96
N GLY A 357 27.11 -7.62 22.02
CA GLY A 357 26.15 -8.71 21.97
C GLY A 357 24.74 -8.25 21.58
N SER A 358 24.30 -7.11 22.11
CA SER A 358 23.01 -6.49 21.75
C SER A 358 23.00 -6.02 20.30
N ILE A 359 24.09 -5.47 19.82
CA ILE A 359 24.31 -5.09 18.42
C ILE A 359 24.34 -6.33 17.53
N GLY A 360 25.05 -7.38 17.94
CA GLY A 360 25.08 -8.67 17.24
C GLY A 360 23.69 -9.32 17.16
N GLY A 361 22.86 -9.18 18.21
CA GLY A 361 21.45 -9.57 18.22
C GLY A 361 20.63 -8.76 17.20
N TYR A 362 20.81 -7.45 17.16
CA TYR A 362 20.19 -6.56 16.20
C TYR A 362 20.58 -6.88 14.74
N PHE A 363 21.86 -7.24 14.51
CA PHE A 363 22.32 -7.71 13.21
C PHE A 363 21.71 -9.06 12.81
N LYS A 364 21.49 -9.94 13.76
CA LYS A 364 20.82 -11.21 13.53
C LYS A 364 19.35 -11.03 13.17
N GLU A 365 18.68 -10.02 13.71
CA GLU A 365 17.34 -9.59 13.30
C GLU A 365 17.33 -8.95 11.89
N LEU A 366 18.35 -8.19 11.53
CA LEU A 366 18.53 -7.62 10.18
C LEU A 366 18.79 -8.68 9.10
N ASP A 367 19.41 -9.79 9.44
CA ASP A 367 19.69 -10.91 8.52
C ASP A 367 18.43 -11.70 8.12
N HIS A 368 17.27 -11.46 8.79
CA HIS A 368 15.98 -12.06 8.43
C HIS A 368 15.32 -11.44 7.18
N GLY A 369 15.93 -10.46 6.55
CA GLY A 369 15.45 -9.85 5.30
C GLY A 369 14.04 -9.24 5.40
N ALA A 370 13.51 -8.72 4.29
CA ALA A 370 12.15 -8.23 4.20
C ALA A 370 11.12 -9.37 4.31
N ILE A 371 9.96 -9.09 4.87
CA ILE A 371 8.80 -9.96 4.76
C ILE A 371 8.19 -9.76 3.37
N LYS A 372 8.26 -10.77 2.53
CA LYS A 372 7.72 -10.68 1.17
C LYS A 372 6.28 -11.17 1.13
N ILE A 373 5.42 -10.46 0.40
CA ILE A 373 4.07 -10.89 0.04
C ILE A 373 3.90 -10.91 -1.47
N GLY A 374 3.06 -11.81 -1.96
CA GLY A 374 2.67 -11.86 -3.37
C GLY A 374 1.48 -10.95 -3.65
N ILE A 375 1.55 -10.13 -4.69
CA ILE A 375 0.41 -9.40 -5.25
C ILE A 375 0.12 -10.01 -6.62
N LEU A 376 -1.03 -10.69 -6.72
CA LEU A 376 -1.43 -11.47 -7.88
C LEU A 376 -2.73 -10.91 -8.46
N HIS A 377 -2.62 -9.75 -9.11
CA HIS A 377 -3.70 -9.03 -9.76
C HIS A 377 -3.33 -8.69 -11.20
N SER A 378 -4.29 -8.83 -12.13
CA SER A 378 -4.09 -8.51 -13.54
C SER A 378 -3.90 -7.01 -13.76
N LEU A 379 -2.76 -6.66 -14.33
CA LEU A 379 -2.40 -5.31 -14.73
C LEU A 379 -2.61 -5.09 -16.23
N SER A 380 -2.84 -6.19 -16.97
CA SER A 380 -3.23 -6.25 -18.38
C SER A 380 -4.39 -7.22 -18.59
N GLY A 381 -4.98 -7.26 -19.79
CA GLY A 381 -6.13 -8.09 -20.13
C GLY A 381 -7.48 -7.47 -19.71
N THR A 382 -8.53 -8.27 -19.72
CA THR A 382 -9.93 -7.84 -19.57
C THR A 382 -10.32 -7.42 -18.16
N LEU A 383 -9.58 -7.87 -17.13
CA LEU A 383 -9.85 -7.61 -15.71
C LEU A 383 -9.05 -6.44 -15.13
N THR A 384 -8.20 -5.80 -15.94
CA THR A 384 -7.29 -4.72 -15.52
C THR A 384 -8.02 -3.59 -14.78
N ALA A 385 -9.15 -3.16 -15.29
CA ALA A 385 -9.92 -2.04 -14.72
C ALA A 385 -10.38 -2.32 -13.28
N SER A 386 -10.70 -3.57 -12.96
CA SER A 386 -11.16 -4.00 -11.64
C SER A 386 -10.00 -4.36 -10.70
N GLU A 387 -8.91 -4.93 -11.21
CA GLU A 387 -7.83 -5.47 -10.37
C GLU A 387 -6.70 -4.47 -10.07
N ARG A 388 -6.43 -3.55 -10.99
CA ARG A 388 -5.37 -2.54 -10.82
C ARG A 388 -5.55 -1.67 -9.56
N PRO A 389 -6.78 -1.20 -9.20
CA PRO A 389 -6.98 -0.47 -7.95
C PRO A 389 -6.64 -1.29 -6.70
N LEU A 390 -6.83 -2.61 -6.71
CA LEU A 390 -6.48 -3.50 -5.60
C LEU A 390 -4.97 -3.62 -5.42
N GLN A 391 -4.24 -3.76 -6.51
CA GLN A 391 -2.77 -3.74 -6.50
C GLN A 391 -2.24 -2.42 -5.95
N GLN A 392 -2.77 -1.29 -6.40
CA GLN A 392 -2.38 0.03 -5.91
C GLN A 392 -2.70 0.23 -4.42
N LEU A 393 -3.84 -0.28 -3.97
CA LEU A 393 -4.21 -0.25 -2.57
C LEU A 393 -3.23 -1.05 -1.70
N LEU A 394 -2.83 -2.25 -2.12
CA LEU A 394 -1.84 -3.05 -1.42
C LEU A 394 -0.49 -2.34 -1.31
N VAL A 395 -0.07 -1.65 -2.37
CA VAL A 395 1.15 -0.82 -2.34
C VAL A 395 1.03 0.28 -1.28
N MET A 396 -0.10 1.00 -1.25
CA MET A 396 -0.37 2.01 -0.23
C MET A 396 -0.31 1.43 1.19
N LEU A 397 -0.91 0.26 1.41
CA LEU A 397 -0.93 -0.38 2.73
C LEU A 397 0.46 -0.84 3.17
N ILE A 398 1.27 -1.38 2.25
CA ILE A 398 2.67 -1.75 2.50
C ILE A 398 3.49 -0.51 2.89
N GLU A 399 3.33 0.59 2.15
CA GLU A 399 4.02 1.84 2.47
C GLU A 399 3.66 2.33 3.88
N GLN A 400 2.39 2.27 4.26
CA GLN A 400 1.93 2.66 5.59
C GLN A 400 2.52 1.79 6.71
N VAL A 401 2.54 0.46 6.51
CA VAL A 401 3.14 -0.47 7.48
C VAL A 401 4.64 -0.21 7.61
N ASN A 402 5.34 -0.01 6.50
CA ASN A 402 6.78 0.27 6.52
C ASN A 402 7.11 1.62 7.18
N GLN A 403 6.27 2.63 6.99
CA GLN A 403 6.40 3.91 7.71
C GLN A 403 6.20 3.76 9.23
N ALA A 404 5.35 2.83 9.65
CA ALA A 404 5.11 2.52 11.05
C ALA A 404 6.21 1.64 11.69
N GLY A 405 7.21 1.20 10.93
CA GLY A 405 8.32 0.37 11.42
C GLY A 405 8.35 -1.05 10.88
N GLY A 406 7.46 -1.39 9.96
CA GLY A 406 7.33 -2.74 9.38
C GLY A 406 6.52 -3.69 10.24
N LEU A 407 6.57 -4.98 9.95
CA LEU A 407 6.00 -6.07 10.76
C LEU A 407 7.15 -6.86 11.38
N LEU A 408 7.05 -7.20 12.65
CA LEU A 408 8.13 -7.88 13.40
C LEU A 408 9.47 -7.13 13.24
N HIS A 409 9.43 -5.81 13.22
CA HIS A 409 10.59 -4.92 12.96
C HIS A 409 11.27 -5.15 11.59
N ARG A 410 10.59 -5.77 10.65
CA ARG A 410 11.06 -6.05 9.29
C ARG A 410 10.23 -5.29 8.27
N PRO A 411 10.81 -4.71 7.21
CA PRO A 411 10.01 -4.11 6.14
C PRO A 411 9.22 -5.17 5.40
N VAL A 412 8.05 -4.77 4.89
CA VAL A 412 7.24 -5.60 4.00
C VAL A 412 7.58 -5.23 2.55
N GLU A 413 7.84 -6.21 1.72
CA GLU A 413 8.08 -6.05 0.27
C GLU A 413 7.03 -6.83 -0.53
N ALA A 414 6.68 -6.29 -1.70
CA ALA A 414 5.77 -6.96 -2.62
C ALA A 414 6.51 -7.62 -3.79
N THR A 415 6.14 -8.86 -4.09
CA THR A 415 6.40 -9.51 -5.38
C THR A 415 5.13 -9.39 -6.21
N ILE A 416 5.15 -8.54 -7.24
CA ILE A 416 3.98 -8.25 -8.09
C ILE A 416 4.09 -9.08 -9.37
N ALA A 417 3.02 -9.80 -9.71
CA ALA A 417 2.89 -10.51 -10.97
C ALA A 417 1.63 -10.07 -11.71
N ASP A 418 1.73 -10.02 -13.04
CA ASP A 418 0.60 -9.78 -13.93
C ASP A 418 0.18 -11.08 -14.60
N PRO A 419 -0.96 -11.67 -14.21
CA PRO A 419 -1.49 -12.88 -14.84
C PRO A 419 -2.35 -12.61 -16.09
N GLU A 420 -2.35 -11.40 -16.66
CA GLU A 420 -2.96 -11.04 -17.93
C GLU A 420 -4.44 -11.44 -18.07
N SER A 421 -5.16 -11.55 -16.95
CA SER A 421 -6.53 -12.05 -16.84
C SER A 421 -6.72 -13.54 -17.21
N GLU A 422 -5.64 -14.30 -17.36
CA GLU A 422 -5.65 -15.71 -17.77
C GLU A 422 -5.51 -16.64 -16.55
N PRO A 423 -6.50 -17.50 -16.23
CA PRO A 423 -6.48 -18.36 -15.04
C PRO A 423 -5.23 -19.23 -14.91
N ALA A 424 -4.70 -19.74 -16.02
CA ALA A 424 -3.49 -20.55 -16.03
C ALA A 424 -2.24 -19.75 -15.59
N LEU A 425 -2.18 -18.46 -15.94
CA LEU A 425 -1.07 -17.58 -15.52
C LEU A 425 -1.17 -17.24 -14.03
N TYR A 426 -2.37 -17.11 -13.46
CA TYR A 426 -2.51 -16.97 -11.99
C TYR A 426 -1.89 -18.17 -11.28
N ALA A 427 -2.21 -19.40 -11.69
CA ALA A 427 -1.63 -20.61 -11.10
C ALA A 427 -0.10 -20.66 -11.26
N LYS A 428 0.41 -20.33 -12.46
CA LYS A 428 1.85 -20.32 -12.76
C LYS A 428 2.59 -19.31 -11.88
N HIS A 429 2.06 -18.10 -11.73
CA HIS A 429 2.68 -17.07 -10.90
C HIS A 429 2.60 -17.39 -9.41
N ALA A 430 1.48 -17.95 -8.94
CA ALA A 430 1.36 -18.44 -7.56
C ALA A 430 2.39 -19.53 -7.26
N GLU A 431 2.55 -20.51 -8.18
CA GLU A 431 3.59 -21.55 -8.06
C GLU A 431 4.99 -20.93 -7.94
N ALA A 432 5.34 -19.99 -8.83
CA ALA A 432 6.65 -19.33 -8.81
C ALA A 432 6.91 -18.52 -7.52
N MET A 433 5.87 -17.84 -6.99
CA MET A 433 5.96 -17.11 -5.72
C MET A 433 6.18 -18.04 -4.52
N LEU A 434 5.55 -19.21 -4.52
CA LEU A 434 5.59 -20.15 -3.41
C LEU A 434 6.75 -21.15 -3.52
N GLU A 435 7.22 -21.48 -4.72
CA GLU A 435 8.31 -22.43 -4.94
C GLU A 435 9.61 -22.00 -4.25
N ARG A 436 9.89 -20.71 -4.25
CA ARG A 436 11.08 -20.15 -3.61
C ARG A 436 10.93 -19.97 -2.09
N GLY A 437 9.74 -20.26 -1.54
CA GLY A 437 9.44 -20.00 -0.13
C GLY A 437 9.54 -18.52 0.27
N GLU A 438 9.46 -17.63 -0.73
CA GLU A 438 9.80 -16.21 -0.53
C GLU A 438 8.63 -15.39 -0.02
N VAL A 439 7.36 -15.80 -0.27
CA VAL A 439 6.20 -15.00 0.11
C VAL A 439 5.44 -15.60 1.29
N ALA A 440 5.11 -14.75 2.27
CA ALA A 440 4.37 -15.12 3.47
C ALA A 440 2.86 -15.26 3.24
N ALA A 441 2.32 -14.55 2.26
CA ALA A 441 0.93 -14.62 1.82
C ALA A 441 0.81 -14.09 0.38
N ILE A 442 -0.25 -14.47 -0.31
CA ILE A 442 -0.64 -13.94 -1.62
C ILE A 442 -1.95 -13.16 -1.45
N PHE A 443 -1.99 -11.96 -1.98
CA PHE A 443 -3.19 -11.13 -2.11
C PHE A 443 -3.54 -11.04 -3.57
N GLY A 444 -4.73 -11.51 -3.94
CA GLY A 444 -5.05 -11.51 -5.36
C GLY A 444 -6.20 -12.42 -5.76
N CYS A 445 -6.23 -12.68 -7.05
CA CYS A 445 -7.32 -13.26 -7.80
C CYS A 445 -8.57 -12.38 -7.80
N TRP A 446 -9.29 -12.43 -8.91
CA TRP A 446 -10.55 -11.71 -9.07
C TRP A 446 -11.68 -12.66 -9.41
N SER A 447 -11.52 -13.44 -10.45
CA SER A 447 -12.55 -14.37 -10.91
C SER A 447 -12.53 -15.70 -10.13
N SER A 448 -13.67 -16.38 -10.10
CA SER A 448 -13.73 -17.76 -9.57
C SER A 448 -12.81 -18.72 -10.33
N ALA A 449 -12.62 -18.49 -11.63
CA ALA A 449 -11.71 -19.29 -12.45
C ALA A 449 -10.25 -19.11 -12.02
N SER A 450 -9.80 -17.86 -11.76
CA SER A 450 -8.43 -17.59 -11.29
C SER A 450 -8.20 -18.16 -9.90
N ARG A 451 -9.15 -17.99 -8.96
CA ARG A 451 -9.06 -18.56 -7.61
C ARG A 451 -8.95 -20.09 -7.66
N LYS A 452 -9.82 -20.76 -8.39
CA LYS A 452 -9.82 -22.23 -8.53
C LYS A 452 -8.56 -22.78 -9.19
N ALA A 453 -7.95 -22.03 -10.10
CA ALA A 453 -6.67 -22.40 -10.68
C ALA A 453 -5.52 -22.29 -9.66
N VAL A 454 -5.60 -21.35 -8.71
CA VAL A 454 -4.56 -21.11 -7.70
C VAL A 454 -4.69 -22.03 -6.49
N LEU A 455 -5.90 -22.39 -6.07
CA LEU A 455 -6.13 -23.19 -4.85
C LEU A 455 -5.31 -24.48 -4.78
N PRO A 456 -5.22 -25.34 -5.83
CA PRO A 456 -4.40 -26.55 -5.78
C PRO A 456 -2.90 -26.26 -5.59
N VAL A 457 -2.44 -25.11 -6.04
CA VAL A 457 -1.04 -24.65 -5.84
C VAL A 457 -0.81 -24.31 -4.38
N LEU A 458 -1.74 -23.52 -3.78
CA LEU A 458 -1.67 -23.14 -2.36
C LEU A 458 -1.67 -24.35 -1.44
N GLU A 459 -2.52 -25.33 -1.73
CA GLU A 459 -2.63 -26.57 -0.93
C GLU A 459 -1.35 -27.40 -1.00
N ARG A 460 -0.77 -27.57 -2.20
CA ARG A 460 0.50 -28.30 -2.36
C ARG A 460 1.70 -27.61 -1.71
N ARG A 461 1.72 -26.27 -1.75
CA ARG A 461 2.87 -25.45 -1.31
C ARG A 461 2.69 -24.85 0.08
N ASN A 462 1.61 -25.18 0.79
CA ASN A 462 1.25 -24.58 2.08
C ASN A 462 1.21 -23.04 2.00
N GLY A 463 0.64 -22.49 0.92
CA GLY A 463 0.46 -21.05 0.73
C GLY A 463 -0.79 -20.53 1.44
N LEU A 464 -0.94 -19.22 1.53
CA LEU A 464 -2.12 -18.54 2.06
C LEU A 464 -2.55 -17.43 1.10
N LEU A 465 -3.78 -17.50 0.63
CA LEU A 465 -4.41 -16.51 -0.25
C LEU A 465 -5.39 -15.63 0.53
N PHE A 466 -5.39 -14.33 0.28
CA PHE A 466 -6.46 -13.40 0.66
C PHE A 466 -7.24 -13.02 -0.60
N TYR A 467 -8.48 -13.51 -0.70
CA TYR A 467 -9.35 -13.37 -1.86
C TYR A 467 -10.43 -12.30 -1.62
N PRO A 468 -10.35 -11.13 -2.29
CA PRO A 468 -11.20 -9.98 -1.97
C PRO A 468 -12.49 -9.88 -2.79
N SER A 469 -12.65 -10.69 -3.83
CA SER A 469 -13.78 -10.56 -4.76
C SER A 469 -15.00 -11.33 -4.25
N GLN A 470 -16.19 -10.79 -4.54
CA GLN A 470 -17.44 -11.55 -4.37
C GLN A 470 -17.43 -12.78 -5.29
N TYR A 471 -18.10 -13.83 -4.83
CA TYR A 471 -18.12 -15.08 -5.58
C TYR A 471 -19.39 -15.91 -5.24
N GLU A 472 -19.59 -17.01 -5.96
CA GLU A 472 -20.77 -17.86 -5.89
C GLU A 472 -20.94 -18.67 -4.59
N GLY A 473 -19.94 -18.70 -3.72
CA GLY A 473 -19.89 -19.66 -2.61
C GLY A 473 -19.45 -21.05 -3.09
N GLU A 474 -19.98 -22.09 -2.43
CA GLU A 474 -19.77 -23.52 -2.76
C GLU A 474 -18.29 -23.94 -2.75
N GLU A 475 -17.50 -23.30 -1.90
CA GLU A 475 -16.08 -23.57 -1.73
C GLU A 475 -15.60 -23.19 -0.34
N GLN A 476 -14.67 -23.97 0.17
CA GLN A 476 -13.96 -23.71 1.42
C GLN A 476 -12.58 -24.35 1.35
N SER A 477 -11.53 -23.57 1.58
CA SER A 477 -10.16 -24.06 1.68
C SER A 477 -9.46 -23.45 2.90
N PRO A 478 -8.70 -24.25 3.66
CA PRO A 478 -7.89 -23.73 4.75
C PRO A 478 -6.74 -22.83 4.26
N HIS A 479 -6.47 -22.79 2.96
CA HIS A 479 -5.43 -21.99 2.33
C HIS A 479 -5.94 -20.69 1.70
N ALA A 480 -7.23 -20.38 1.88
CA ALA A 480 -7.82 -19.13 1.39
C ALA A 480 -8.63 -18.43 2.48
N VAL A 481 -8.38 -17.16 2.67
CA VAL A 481 -9.18 -16.25 3.49
C VAL A 481 -10.10 -15.48 2.54
N TYR A 482 -11.39 -15.75 2.63
CA TYR A 482 -12.41 -15.18 1.76
C TYR A 482 -12.91 -13.87 2.35
N THR A 483 -12.35 -12.75 1.88
CA THR A 483 -12.75 -11.42 2.33
C THR A 483 -13.84 -10.80 1.45
N GLY A 484 -14.08 -11.35 0.26
CA GLY A 484 -15.20 -11.02 -0.60
C GLY A 484 -16.54 -11.57 -0.10
N ALA A 485 -17.63 -11.07 -0.66
CA ALA A 485 -18.97 -11.44 -0.27
C ALA A 485 -19.44 -12.76 -0.90
N THR A 486 -20.18 -13.56 -0.14
CA THR A 486 -20.95 -14.71 -0.64
C THR A 486 -22.34 -14.27 -1.13
N PRO A 487 -23.10 -15.11 -1.82
CA PRO A 487 -24.47 -14.79 -2.23
C PRO A 487 -25.39 -14.42 -1.04
N ARG A 488 -25.16 -14.99 0.14
CA ARG A 488 -25.87 -14.65 1.36
C ARG A 488 -25.70 -13.17 1.76
N GLN A 489 -24.52 -12.62 1.47
CA GLN A 489 -24.11 -11.28 1.89
C GLN A 489 -24.37 -10.21 0.83
N GLN A 490 -24.63 -10.60 -0.42
CA GLN A 490 -24.86 -9.67 -1.52
C GLN A 490 -26.16 -9.96 -2.29
N ALA A 491 -26.29 -11.14 -2.86
CA ALA A 491 -27.37 -11.46 -3.80
C ALA A 491 -28.74 -11.63 -3.10
N LEU A 492 -28.76 -12.29 -1.93
CA LEU A 492 -30.01 -12.46 -1.19
C LEU A 492 -30.54 -11.13 -0.63
N PRO A 493 -29.74 -10.27 0.01
CA PRO A 493 -30.19 -8.93 0.42
C PRO A 493 -30.72 -8.08 -0.73
N ALA A 494 -30.09 -8.19 -1.93
CA ALA A 494 -30.53 -7.49 -3.13
C ALA A 494 -31.97 -7.85 -3.52
N VAL A 495 -32.31 -9.13 -3.56
CA VAL A 495 -33.67 -9.56 -3.94
C VAL A 495 -34.67 -9.34 -2.80
N GLU A 496 -34.28 -9.47 -1.53
CA GLU A 496 -35.11 -9.12 -0.39
C GLU A 496 -35.53 -7.66 -0.44
N TYR A 497 -34.58 -6.75 -0.66
CA TYR A 497 -34.88 -5.32 -0.81
C TYR A 497 -35.87 -5.07 -1.95
N LEU A 498 -35.70 -5.74 -3.11
CA LEU A 498 -36.64 -5.61 -4.23
C LEU A 498 -38.04 -6.17 -3.89
N LEU A 499 -38.11 -7.28 -3.17
CA LEU A 499 -39.37 -7.84 -2.68
C LEU A 499 -40.09 -6.87 -1.72
N ASP A 500 -39.35 -6.24 -0.81
CA ASP A 500 -39.87 -5.22 0.12
C ASP A 500 -40.37 -3.96 -0.63
N GLN A 501 -39.72 -3.65 -1.79
CA GLN A 501 -40.23 -2.60 -2.71
C GLN A 501 -41.44 -3.04 -3.55
N GLY A 502 -42.02 -4.20 -3.27
CA GLY A 502 -43.22 -4.69 -3.97
C GLY A 502 -42.92 -5.37 -5.31
N ARG A 503 -41.67 -5.68 -5.63
CA ARG A 503 -41.35 -6.38 -6.89
C ARG A 503 -41.69 -7.85 -6.76
N ARG A 504 -42.35 -8.42 -7.80
CA ARG A 504 -42.81 -9.80 -7.83
C ARG A 504 -42.41 -10.54 -9.11
N ARG A 505 -41.79 -9.87 -10.04
CA ARG A 505 -41.32 -10.42 -11.32
C ARG A 505 -39.84 -10.09 -11.48
N PHE A 506 -39.02 -11.08 -11.85
CA PHE A 506 -37.57 -10.94 -11.87
C PHE A 506 -36.95 -11.36 -13.19
N VAL A 507 -36.11 -10.52 -13.75
CA VAL A 507 -35.18 -10.89 -14.80
C VAL A 507 -33.82 -11.08 -14.15
N LEU A 508 -33.35 -12.33 -14.14
CA LEU A 508 -32.00 -12.67 -13.69
C LEU A 508 -31.09 -12.71 -14.91
N ILE A 509 -30.28 -11.70 -15.10
CA ILE A 509 -29.40 -11.61 -16.25
C ILE A 509 -27.93 -11.62 -15.83
N GLY A 510 -27.08 -12.35 -16.55
CA GLY A 510 -25.66 -12.44 -16.22
C GLY A 510 -24.77 -12.80 -17.41
N SER A 511 -23.47 -12.61 -17.23
CA SER A 511 -22.48 -13.17 -18.15
C SER A 511 -22.42 -14.70 -18.03
N ASP A 512 -22.14 -15.38 -19.14
CA ASP A 512 -22.20 -16.84 -19.21
C ASP A 512 -20.92 -17.51 -18.68
N TYR A 513 -20.80 -17.55 -17.34
CA TYR A 513 -19.77 -18.31 -16.63
C TYR A 513 -20.25 -18.71 -15.23
N VAL A 514 -19.41 -19.39 -14.44
CA VAL A 514 -19.82 -20.08 -13.20
C VAL A 514 -20.49 -19.15 -12.20
N TYR A 515 -19.94 -17.96 -11.87
CA TYR A 515 -20.48 -17.07 -10.85
C TYR A 515 -21.91 -16.60 -11.17
N PRO A 516 -22.24 -16.02 -12.35
CA PRO A 516 -23.61 -15.63 -12.67
C PRO A 516 -24.59 -16.81 -12.70
N ARG A 517 -24.18 -17.95 -13.27
CA ARG A 517 -25.04 -19.14 -13.36
C ARG A 517 -25.40 -19.68 -11.96
N THR A 518 -24.39 -19.83 -11.11
CA THR A 518 -24.61 -20.33 -9.73
C THR A 518 -25.41 -19.34 -8.90
N THR A 519 -25.08 -18.03 -8.96
CA THR A 519 -25.80 -16.98 -8.24
C THR A 519 -27.26 -16.91 -8.70
N ASN A 520 -27.54 -16.94 -9.99
CA ASN A 520 -28.91 -16.91 -10.50
C ASN A 520 -29.71 -18.17 -10.11
N ALA A 521 -29.08 -19.36 -10.10
CA ALA A 521 -29.72 -20.59 -9.62
C ALA A 521 -30.09 -20.50 -8.12
N ILE A 522 -29.20 -19.94 -7.31
CA ILE A 522 -29.48 -19.65 -5.88
C ILE A 522 -30.66 -18.68 -5.77
N LEU A 523 -30.62 -17.56 -6.49
CA LEU A 523 -31.67 -16.55 -6.45
C LEU A 523 -33.01 -17.07 -6.91
N LYS A 524 -33.05 -17.88 -7.96
CA LYS A 524 -34.26 -18.50 -8.48
C LYS A 524 -34.93 -19.39 -7.44
N ASN A 525 -34.16 -20.27 -6.78
CA ASN A 525 -34.67 -21.15 -5.76
C ASN A 525 -35.07 -20.36 -4.50
N TYR A 526 -34.35 -19.33 -4.15
CA TYR A 526 -34.66 -18.44 -3.05
C TYR A 526 -35.97 -17.68 -3.32
N LEU A 527 -36.13 -17.05 -4.49
CA LEU A 527 -37.36 -16.36 -4.90
C LEU A 527 -38.57 -17.30 -4.90
N ALA A 528 -38.42 -18.55 -5.38
CA ALA A 528 -39.47 -19.55 -5.31
C ALA A 528 -39.88 -19.86 -3.86
N SER A 529 -38.91 -19.92 -2.93
CA SER A 529 -39.22 -20.09 -1.48
C SER A 529 -39.97 -18.91 -0.87
N ARG A 530 -39.81 -17.70 -1.49
CA ARG A 530 -40.53 -16.47 -1.13
C ARG A 530 -41.90 -16.34 -1.82
N GLY A 531 -42.34 -17.38 -2.52
CA GLY A 531 -43.67 -17.45 -3.18
C GLY A 531 -43.70 -16.82 -4.58
N ILE A 532 -42.52 -16.54 -5.20
CA ILE A 532 -42.46 -16.06 -6.58
C ILE A 532 -42.68 -17.26 -7.51
N ALA A 533 -43.66 -17.16 -8.39
CA ALA A 533 -44.00 -18.22 -9.34
C ALA A 533 -42.88 -18.38 -10.43
N PRO A 534 -42.67 -19.62 -10.92
CA PRO A 534 -41.61 -19.86 -11.91
C PRO A 534 -41.71 -19.03 -13.22
N ASP A 535 -42.92 -18.73 -13.67
CA ASP A 535 -43.21 -17.92 -14.84
C ASP A 535 -43.01 -16.39 -14.58
N ALA A 536 -42.85 -16.00 -13.31
CA ALA A 536 -42.44 -14.67 -12.90
C ALA A 536 -40.91 -14.49 -12.83
N ILE A 537 -40.12 -15.50 -13.22
CA ILE A 537 -38.67 -15.45 -13.24
C ILE A 537 -38.17 -15.79 -14.66
N VAL A 538 -37.35 -14.91 -15.22
CA VAL A 538 -36.68 -15.16 -16.53
C VAL A 538 -35.19 -15.10 -16.32
N GLU A 539 -34.50 -16.13 -16.76
CA GLU A 539 -33.03 -16.20 -16.78
C GLU A 539 -32.51 -15.88 -18.17
N ILE A 540 -31.48 -15.04 -18.24
CA ILE A 540 -30.80 -14.67 -19.49
C ILE A 540 -29.30 -14.68 -19.26
N TYR A 541 -28.57 -15.27 -20.19
CA TYR A 541 -27.11 -15.28 -20.16
C TYR A 541 -26.54 -14.78 -21.48
N ALA A 542 -25.49 -13.97 -21.42
CA ALA A 542 -24.75 -13.44 -22.55
C ALA A 542 -23.27 -13.77 -22.43
N GLN A 543 -22.58 -13.92 -23.55
CA GLN A 543 -21.15 -14.17 -23.53
C GLN A 543 -20.37 -13.02 -22.87
N PRO A 544 -19.30 -13.30 -22.14
CA PRO A 544 -18.41 -12.25 -21.68
C PRO A 544 -17.91 -11.39 -22.84
N GLY A 545 -17.99 -10.07 -22.71
CA GLY A 545 -17.65 -9.14 -23.80
C GLY A 545 -18.79 -8.87 -24.79
N GLU A 546 -20.02 -9.35 -24.54
CA GLU A 546 -21.17 -9.11 -25.38
C GLU A 546 -21.42 -7.60 -25.64
N ARG A 547 -21.66 -7.27 -26.90
CA ARG A 547 -21.87 -5.88 -27.35
C ARG A 547 -23.26 -5.65 -27.95
N ILE A 548 -23.97 -6.70 -28.35
CA ILE A 548 -25.25 -6.63 -29.07
C ILE A 548 -26.37 -7.01 -28.11
N TRP A 549 -27.06 -6.03 -27.56
CA TRP A 549 -28.05 -6.23 -26.50
C TRP A 549 -29.50 -6.01 -26.94
N ARG A 550 -29.72 -5.62 -28.19
CA ARG A 550 -31.03 -5.18 -28.68
C ARG A 550 -32.15 -6.18 -28.40
N GLU A 551 -32.00 -7.41 -28.93
CA GLU A 551 -33.03 -8.45 -28.78
C GLU A 551 -33.20 -8.88 -27.32
N THR A 552 -32.10 -8.96 -26.58
CA THR A 552 -32.13 -9.29 -25.14
C THR A 552 -32.96 -8.26 -24.36
N ILE A 553 -32.72 -6.97 -24.60
CA ILE A 553 -33.43 -5.89 -23.88
C ILE A 553 -34.88 -5.80 -24.33
N GLU A 554 -35.19 -6.00 -25.63
CA GLU A 554 -36.58 -6.11 -26.09
C GLU A 554 -37.34 -7.26 -25.41
N ARG A 555 -36.66 -8.40 -25.19
CA ARG A 555 -37.25 -9.53 -24.43
C ARG A 555 -37.48 -9.17 -22.97
N MET A 556 -36.51 -8.52 -22.34
CA MET A 556 -36.63 -8.02 -20.96
C MET A 556 -37.76 -7.00 -20.82
N ALA A 557 -37.87 -6.05 -21.74
CA ALA A 557 -38.92 -5.04 -21.74
C ALA A 557 -40.31 -5.67 -21.85
N ARG A 558 -40.49 -6.63 -22.77
CA ARG A 558 -41.79 -7.34 -22.92
C ARG A 558 -42.19 -8.10 -21.67
N PHE A 559 -41.23 -8.66 -20.93
CA PHE A 559 -41.47 -9.33 -19.66
C PHE A 559 -41.68 -8.31 -18.53
N GLY A 560 -40.83 -7.28 -18.45
CA GLY A 560 -40.74 -6.37 -17.31
C GLY A 560 -41.81 -5.31 -17.26
N LEU A 561 -42.23 -4.76 -18.40
CA LEU A 561 -43.21 -3.64 -18.49
C LEU A 561 -44.65 -4.06 -18.13
N ARG A 562 -44.90 -5.30 -17.77
CA ARG A 562 -46.19 -5.76 -17.20
C ARG A 562 -46.44 -5.24 -15.77
N GLY A 563 -45.50 -4.49 -15.19
CA GLY A 563 -45.53 -3.95 -13.82
C GLY A 563 -44.80 -4.84 -12.80
N ASP A 564 -44.53 -4.33 -11.62
CA ASP A 564 -43.89 -4.98 -10.46
C ASP A 564 -42.59 -5.79 -10.74
N ALA A 565 -41.96 -5.54 -11.87
CA ALA A 565 -40.74 -6.24 -12.25
C ALA A 565 -39.47 -5.50 -11.83
N ALA A 566 -38.39 -6.27 -11.69
CA ALA A 566 -37.02 -5.77 -11.53
C ALA A 566 -36.02 -6.68 -12.24
N VAL A 567 -34.88 -6.11 -12.60
CA VAL A 567 -33.74 -6.83 -13.17
C VAL A 567 -32.69 -7.04 -12.07
N VAL A 568 -32.18 -8.23 -11.91
CA VAL A 568 -30.98 -8.52 -11.10
C VAL A 568 -29.86 -8.86 -12.07
N SER A 569 -28.80 -8.04 -12.09
CA SER A 569 -27.72 -8.12 -13.08
C SER A 569 -26.42 -8.61 -12.44
N THR A 570 -25.87 -9.69 -12.97
CA THR A 570 -24.54 -10.21 -12.77
C THR A 570 -23.67 -10.12 -14.05
N ILE A 571 -23.97 -9.16 -14.92
CA ILE A 571 -23.18 -8.85 -16.11
C ILE A 571 -21.84 -8.29 -15.68
N SER A 572 -20.73 -8.79 -16.24
CA SER A 572 -19.38 -8.41 -15.86
C SER A 572 -18.67 -7.61 -16.95
N GLY A 573 -17.75 -6.71 -16.51
CA GLY A 573 -16.84 -5.99 -17.37
C GLY A 573 -17.53 -5.03 -18.36
N ASP A 574 -16.90 -4.86 -19.51
CA ASP A 574 -17.29 -3.89 -20.55
C ASP A 574 -18.69 -4.16 -21.16
N SER A 575 -19.21 -5.37 -21.04
CA SER A 575 -20.58 -5.70 -21.43
C SER A 575 -21.63 -4.78 -20.79
N ASN A 576 -21.37 -4.31 -19.56
CA ASN A 576 -22.23 -3.37 -18.86
C ASN A 576 -22.42 -2.05 -19.62
N VAL A 577 -21.36 -1.52 -20.25
CA VAL A 577 -21.42 -0.27 -21.02
C VAL A 577 -22.41 -0.40 -22.18
N HIS A 578 -22.34 -1.52 -22.91
CA HIS A 578 -23.21 -1.78 -24.05
C HIS A 578 -24.64 -2.10 -23.62
N PHE A 579 -24.78 -2.87 -22.53
CA PHE A 579 -26.08 -3.19 -21.95
C PHE A 579 -26.86 -1.94 -21.54
N PHE A 580 -26.28 -1.08 -20.71
CA PHE A 580 -26.98 0.12 -20.21
C PHE A 580 -27.20 1.18 -21.29
N ARG A 581 -26.33 1.30 -22.29
CA ARG A 581 -26.56 2.16 -23.45
C ARG A 581 -27.79 1.71 -24.25
N GLU A 582 -27.90 0.42 -24.52
CA GLU A 582 -29.05 -0.11 -25.22
C GLU A 582 -30.31 -0.07 -24.35
N TYR A 583 -30.17 -0.28 -23.04
CA TYR A 583 -31.24 -0.16 -22.05
C TYR A 583 -31.89 1.24 -22.10
N ALA A 584 -31.08 2.27 -22.02
CA ALA A 584 -31.54 3.66 -22.13
C ALA A 584 -32.09 3.99 -23.52
N ARG A 585 -31.51 3.42 -24.60
CA ARG A 585 -31.99 3.62 -25.98
C ARG A 585 -33.41 3.08 -26.19
N GLN A 586 -33.78 2.06 -25.45
CA GLN A 586 -35.13 1.47 -25.48
C GLN A 586 -36.07 2.12 -24.44
N GLU A 587 -35.72 3.29 -23.93
CA GLU A 587 -36.52 4.08 -22.96
C GLU A 587 -36.79 3.34 -21.64
N LEU A 588 -35.98 2.33 -21.31
CA LEU A 588 -36.05 1.67 -20.03
C LEU A 588 -35.33 2.50 -18.97
N SER A 589 -35.91 2.55 -17.79
CA SER A 589 -35.43 3.41 -16.71
C SER A 589 -35.72 2.78 -15.33
N PRO A 590 -35.13 3.28 -14.25
CA PRO A 590 -35.45 2.82 -12.90
C PRO A 590 -36.93 2.94 -12.50
N ALA A 591 -37.66 3.86 -13.16
CA ALA A 591 -39.07 4.05 -12.89
C ALA A 591 -39.95 2.91 -13.40
N ASN A 592 -39.63 2.38 -14.60
CA ASN A 592 -40.42 1.33 -15.24
C ASN A 592 -39.82 -0.08 -15.04
N LEU A 593 -38.50 -0.24 -15.04
CA LEU A 593 -37.81 -1.52 -14.83
C LEU A 593 -36.47 -1.30 -14.11
N PRO A 594 -36.44 -1.19 -12.78
CA PRO A 594 -35.20 -0.96 -12.05
C PRO A 594 -34.21 -2.14 -12.20
N VAL A 595 -32.93 -1.82 -12.32
CA VAL A 595 -31.83 -2.78 -12.30
C VAL A 595 -31.16 -2.74 -10.93
N MET A 596 -31.03 -3.89 -10.31
CA MET A 596 -30.18 -4.17 -9.16
C MET A 596 -28.91 -4.84 -9.68
N THR A 597 -27.79 -4.16 -9.65
CA THR A 597 -26.50 -4.74 -10.08
C THR A 597 -25.74 -5.36 -8.91
N LEU A 598 -25.10 -6.51 -9.16
CA LEU A 598 -24.21 -7.22 -8.25
C LEU A 598 -22.75 -7.16 -8.71
N SER A 599 -22.45 -6.36 -9.75
CA SER A 599 -21.14 -6.33 -10.41
C SER A 599 -20.65 -4.93 -10.77
N ILE A 600 -21.43 -3.89 -10.51
CA ILE A 600 -21.04 -2.51 -10.75
C ILE A 600 -20.85 -1.81 -9.41
N GLY A 601 -19.62 -1.41 -9.15
CA GLY A 601 -19.22 -0.56 -8.05
C GLY A 601 -18.72 0.80 -8.55
N GLU A 602 -18.12 1.58 -7.67
CA GLU A 602 -17.63 2.93 -7.96
C GLU A 602 -16.59 2.95 -9.08
N SER A 603 -15.75 1.93 -9.18
CA SER A 603 -14.72 1.82 -10.24
C SER A 603 -15.33 1.62 -11.61
N GLU A 604 -16.34 0.78 -11.72
CA GLU A 604 -17.04 0.47 -12.95
C GLU A 604 -17.88 1.65 -13.43
N LEU A 605 -18.45 2.43 -12.51
CA LEU A 605 -19.21 3.64 -12.85
C LEU A 605 -18.37 4.69 -13.58
N VAL A 606 -17.07 4.74 -13.35
CA VAL A 606 -16.16 5.62 -14.09
C VAL A 606 -16.17 5.30 -15.60
N SER A 607 -16.20 4.01 -15.94
CA SER A 607 -16.27 3.53 -17.33
C SER A 607 -17.63 3.76 -17.97
N LEU A 608 -18.67 3.93 -17.14
CA LEU A 608 -20.06 4.14 -17.54
C LEU A 608 -20.44 5.62 -17.65
N LYS A 609 -19.48 6.54 -17.56
CA LYS A 609 -19.76 7.99 -17.73
C LYS A 609 -20.49 8.28 -19.05
N GLY A 610 -21.59 9.00 -18.94
CA GLY A 610 -22.47 9.33 -20.08
C GLY A 610 -23.50 8.24 -20.43
N VAL A 611 -23.60 7.19 -19.60
CA VAL A 611 -24.67 6.19 -19.64
C VAL A 611 -25.66 6.51 -18.52
N LEU A 612 -26.95 6.46 -18.79
CA LEU A 612 -28.00 6.77 -17.81
C LEU A 612 -28.13 5.60 -16.81
N MET A 613 -27.43 5.74 -15.69
CA MET A 613 -27.46 4.77 -14.57
C MET A 613 -28.22 5.31 -13.34
N GLN A 614 -28.51 6.60 -13.31
CA GLN A 614 -29.17 7.26 -12.19
C GLN A 614 -30.47 6.55 -11.79
N GLY A 615 -30.61 6.29 -10.49
CA GLY A 615 -31.80 5.68 -9.88
C GLY A 615 -31.80 4.16 -9.86
N HIS A 616 -30.91 3.48 -10.59
CA HIS A 616 -30.67 2.04 -10.46
C HIS A 616 -29.96 1.71 -9.14
N PHE A 617 -29.94 0.46 -8.77
CA PHE A 617 -29.42 -0.01 -7.48
C PHE A 617 -28.16 -0.86 -7.65
N ALA A 618 -27.34 -0.88 -6.62
CA ALA A 618 -26.21 -1.77 -6.48
C ALA A 618 -26.24 -2.43 -5.08
N SER A 619 -25.88 -3.70 -4.99
CA SER A 619 -25.78 -4.42 -3.72
C SER A 619 -24.33 -4.82 -3.46
N TRP A 620 -23.82 -4.39 -2.31
CA TRP A 620 -22.43 -4.60 -1.89
C TRP A 620 -22.34 -4.76 -0.36
N SER A 621 -21.20 -5.21 0.15
CA SER A 621 -20.90 -5.19 1.59
C SER A 621 -20.24 -3.89 2.05
N TYR A 622 -19.85 -3.05 1.10
CA TYR A 622 -19.30 -1.71 1.33
C TYR A 622 -19.66 -0.78 0.17
N LEU A 623 -19.87 0.49 0.48
CA LEU A 623 -20.08 1.57 -0.49
C LEU A 623 -19.14 2.73 -0.13
N GLY A 624 -18.45 3.29 -1.11
CA GLY A 624 -17.50 4.38 -0.87
C GLY A 624 -18.11 5.64 -0.25
N ALA A 625 -19.42 5.85 -0.42
CA ALA A 625 -20.15 6.99 0.11
C ALA A 625 -20.72 6.80 1.54
N ILE A 626 -20.38 5.73 2.24
CA ILE A 626 -20.80 5.52 3.65
C ILE A 626 -20.26 6.65 4.53
N ASP A 627 -21.14 7.29 5.29
CA ASP A 627 -20.77 8.35 6.23
C ASP A 627 -20.34 7.78 7.60
N ASP A 628 -19.13 7.29 7.66
CA ASP A 628 -18.47 6.76 8.86
C ASP A 628 -17.06 7.34 8.99
N PRO A 629 -16.55 7.60 10.22
CA PRO A 629 -15.18 8.10 10.42
C PRO A 629 -14.10 7.23 9.83
N HIS A 630 -14.22 5.89 9.91
CA HIS A 630 -13.25 4.94 9.34
C HIS A 630 -13.27 5.03 7.81
N ASN A 631 -14.47 5.16 7.21
CA ASN A 631 -14.59 5.36 5.77
C ASN A 631 -13.97 6.69 5.32
N ARG A 632 -14.28 7.78 6.01
CA ARG A 632 -13.71 9.10 5.67
C ARG A 632 -12.18 9.07 5.71
N ASP A 633 -11.58 8.38 6.69
CA ASP A 633 -10.13 8.18 6.77
C ASP A 633 -9.60 7.33 5.61
N PHE A 634 -10.25 6.22 5.30
CA PHE A 634 -9.88 5.33 4.20
C PHE A 634 -9.94 6.04 2.84
N VAL A 635 -11.04 6.73 2.54
CA VAL A 635 -11.21 7.52 1.31
C VAL A 635 -10.17 8.64 1.21
N ARG A 636 -9.89 9.35 2.32
CA ARG A 636 -8.88 10.41 2.37
C ARG A 636 -7.50 9.88 2.03
N ARG A 637 -7.08 8.75 2.64
CA ARG A 637 -5.78 8.11 2.39
C ARG A 637 -5.68 7.63 0.95
N TRP A 638 -6.73 7.03 0.42
CA TRP A 638 -6.78 6.59 -0.97
C TRP A 638 -6.64 7.74 -1.96
N ARG A 639 -7.38 8.83 -1.75
CA ARG A 639 -7.29 10.05 -2.57
C ARG A 639 -5.91 10.70 -2.51
N SER A 640 -5.33 10.75 -1.32
CA SER A 640 -3.96 11.25 -1.12
C SER A 640 -2.94 10.41 -1.85
N PHE A 641 -3.06 9.09 -1.80
CA PHE A 641 -2.15 8.15 -2.46
C PHE A 641 -2.26 8.23 -3.99
N THR A 642 -3.47 8.26 -4.53
CA THR A 642 -3.70 8.32 -5.97
C THR A 642 -3.50 9.71 -6.56
N GLY A 643 -3.49 10.76 -5.75
CA GLY A 643 -3.52 12.16 -6.22
C GLY A 643 -4.84 12.57 -6.88
N ASN A 644 -5.87 11.71 -6.83
CA ASN A 644 -7.17 11.93 -7.45
C ASN A 644 -8.25 12.19 -6.39
N GLN A 645 -8.70 13.43 -6.28
CA GLN A 645 -9.73 13.83 -5.29
C GLN A 645 -11.11 13.21 -5.54
N ASN A 646 -11.36 12.70 -6.74
CA ASN A 646 -12.62 12.02 -7.08
C ASN A 646 -12.52 10.49 -6.96
N ALA A 647 -11.35 9.95 -6.61
CA ALA A 647 -11.19 8.51 -6.43
C ALA A 647 -12.04 8.03 -5.26
N MET A 648 -12.85 7.01 -5.50
CA MET A 648 -13.66 6.35 -4.48
C MET A 648 -13.26 4.88 -4.41
N PRO A 649 -12.99 4.35 -3.21
CA PRO A 649 -12.83 2.91 -3.03
C PRO A 649 -14.17 2.20 -3.26
N ASN A 650 -14.07 0.94 -3.67
CA ASN A 650 -15.21 0.03 -3.82
C ASN A 650 -15.12 -1.17 -2.84
N ASP A 651 -16.12 -2.05 -2.87
CA ASP A 651 -16.20 -3.22 -1.97
C ASP A 651 -14.95 -4.13 -2.04
N PRO A 652 -14.43 -4.55 -3.22
CA PRO A 652 -13.22 -5.36 -3.26
C PRO A 652 -11.98 -4.66 -2.69
N MET A 653 -11.92 -3.34 -2.74
CA MET A 653 -10.86 -2.57 -2.09
C MET A 653 -10.99 -2.59 -0.58
N GLU A 654 -12.20 -2.45 -0.02
CA GLU A 654 -12.42 -2.65 1.42
C GLU A 654 -12.06 -4.08 1.83
N ALA A 655 -12.48 -5.07 1.07
CA ALA A 655 -12.15 -6.47 1.33
C ALA A 655 -10.64 -6.74 1.32
N THR A 656 -9.90 -6.10 0.38
CA THR A 656 -8.44 -6.13 0.33
C THR A 656 -7.81 -5.45 1.55
N PHE A 657 -8.31 -4.28 1.94
CA PHE A 657 -7.88 -3.56 3.14
C PHE A 657 -8.05 -4.42 4.40
N ILE A 658 -9.23 -5.02 4.58
CA ILE A 658 -9.53 -5.90 5.71
C ILE A 658 -8.57 -7.10 5.71
N GLY A 659 -8.42 -7.78 4.57
CA GLY A 659 -7.54 -8.93 4.43
C GLY A 659 -6.10 -8.62 4.79
N PHE A 660 -5.56 -7.51 4.28
CA PHE A 660 -4.20 -7.08 4.61
C PHE A 660 -4.04 -6.71 6.08
N ARG A 661 -5.00 -6.00 6.67
CA ARG A 661 -4.98 -5.63 8.10
C ARG A 661 -5.07 -6.85 9.00
N MET A 662 -5.92 -7.83 8.66
CA MET A 662 -6.02 -9.11 9.38
C MET A 662 -4.71 -9.90 9.28
N TRP A 663 -4.12 -10.01 8.09
CA TRP A 663 -2.83 -10.68 7.90
C TRP A 663 -1.75 -10.02 8.73
N ALA A 664 -1.61 -8.70 8.66
CA ALA A 664 -0.60 -7.97 9.41
C ALA A 664 -0.75 -8.18 10.94
N ALA A 665 -1.98 -8.07 11.45
CA ALA A 665 -2.27 -8.31 12.85
C ALA A 665 -2.03 -9.77 13.26
N ALA A 666 -2.30 -10.74 12.37
CA ALA A 666 -2.05 -12.15 12.62
C ALA A 666 -0.55 -12.48 12.66
N VAL A 667 0.25 -11.87 11.77
CA VAL A 667 1.72 -11.98 11.78
C VAL A 667 2.30 -11.46 13.10
N GLU A 668 1.87 -10.28 13.54
CA GLU A 668 2.28 -9.70 14.83
C GLU A 668 1.87 -10.59 16.00
N LYS A 669 0.61 -11.05 16.02
CA LYS A 669 0.09 -11.95 17.08
C LYS A 669 0.81 -13.30 17.12
N ALA A 670 1.15 -13.85 15.96
CA ALA A 670 1.87 -15.11 15.83
C ALA A 670 3.39 -14.94 16.05
N SER A 671 3.91 -13.72 16.00
CA SER A 671 5.35 -13.41 16.02
C SER A 671 6.15 -14.15 14.93
N THR A 672 5.49 -14.52 13.83
CA THR A 672 6.09 -15.24 12.69
C THR A 672 5.26 -15.06 11.43
N THR A 673 5.87 -15.33 10.28
CA THR A 673 5.20 -15.40 8.97
C THR A 673 4.82 -16.83 8.56
N ASP A 674 5.05 -17.83 9.43
CA ASP A 674 4.63 -19.21 9.15
C ASP A 674 3.13 -19.30 8.89
N VAL A 675 2.77 -19.91 7.78
CA VAL A 675 1.37 -19.95 7.29
C VAL A 675 0.44 -20.61 8.30
N SER A 676 0.87 -21.69 8.96
CA SER A 676 0.04 -22.41 9.92
C SER A 676 -0.18 -21.59 11.20
N ALA A 677 0.86 -20.94 11.69
CA ALA A 677 0.78 -20.06 12.85
C ALA A 677 -0.09 -18.81 12.57
N VAL A 678 0.06 -18.21 11.39
CA VAL A 678 -0.73 -17.06 10.95
C VAL A 678 -2.20 -17.44 10.80
N ARG A 679 -2.52 -18.60 10.22
CA ARG A 679 -3.89 -19.12 10.13
C ARG A 679 -4.54 -19.32 11.50
N ASN A 680 -3.82 -19.91 12.45
CA ASN A 680 -4.29 -20.08 13.82
C ASN A 680 -4.55 -18.71 14.50
N ALA A 681 -3.70 -17.73 14.25
CA ALA A 681 -3.85 -16.38 14.78
C ALA A 681 -5.03 -15.62 14.16
N LEU A 682 -5.36 -15.90 12.89
CA LEU A 682 -6.49 -15.34 12.15
C LEU A 682 -7.86 -15.85 12.68
N ALA A 683 -7.94 -17.06 13.23
CA ALA A 683 -9.19 -17.66 13.62
C ALA A 683 -9.99 -16.78 14.60
N GLY A 684 -11.20 -16.39 14.21
CA GLY A 684 -12.08 -15.51 14.98
C GLY A 684 -11.63 -14.05 15.08
N MET A 685 -10.59 -13.66 14.35
CA MET A 685 -10.06 -12.28 14.38
C MET A 685 -11.08 -11.25 13.92
N THR A 686 -11.06 -10.10 14.56
CA THR A 686 -11.92 -8.95 14.23
C THR A 686 -11.10 -7.74 13.79
N VAL A 687 -11.64 -6.96 12.87
CA VAL A 687 -11.05 -5.71 12.39
C VAL A 687 -12.13 -4.66 12.22
N ALA A 688 -11.87 -3.43 12.66
CA ALA A 688 -12.71 -2.28 12.33
C ALA A 688 -12.56 -1.98 10.82
N ALA A 689 -13.69 -2.06 10.10
CA ALA A 689 -13.73 -1.91 8.65
C ALA A 689 -14.19 -0.49 8.24
N PRO A 690 -13.80 -0.01 7.05
CA PRO A 690 -14.32 1.22 6.47
C PRO A 690 -15.85 1.28 6.37
N SER A 691 -16.52 0.15 6.25
CA SER A 691 -17.99 0.05 6.29
C SER A 691 -18.63 0.53 7.60
N GLY A 692 -17.84 0.88 8.62
CA GLY A 692 -18.31 1.30 9.94
C GLY A 692 -18.62 0.12 10.88
N PHE A 693 -18.42 -1.11 10.42
CA PHE A 693 -18.65 -2.33 11.21
C PHE A 693 -17.31 -2.95 11.66
N THR A 694 -17.35 -3.60 12.83
CA THR A 694 -16.25 -4.49 13.22
C THR A 694 -16.53 -5.87 12.63
N VAL A 695 -15.89 -6.17 11.51
CA VAL A 695 -16.02 -7.45 10.81
C VAL A 695 -15.25 -8.56 11.52
N ARG A 696 -15.67 -9.81 11.36
CA ARG A 696 -15.10 -10.97 12.03
C ARG A 696 -14.83 -12.09 11.04
N LEU A 697 -13.65 -12.68 11.12
CA LEU A 697 -13.33 -13.89 10.35
C LEU A 697 -13.97 -15.12 11.05
N ASP A 698 -14.74 -15.88 10.29
CA ASP A 698 -15.27 -17.15 10.74
C ASP A 698 -14.14 -18.19 10.90
N PRO A 699 -13.98 -18.80 12.09
CA PRO A 699 -12.85 -19.68 12.35
C PRO A 699 -12.94 -21.04 11.61
N GLU A 700 -14.15 -21.46 11.21
CA GLU A 700 -14.36 -22.75 10.56
C GLU A 700 -14.26 -22.65 9.05
N THR A 701 -14.82 -21.59 8.49
CA THR A 701 -14.95 -21.44 7.04
C THR A 701 -13.93 -20.50 6.42
N GLN A 702 -13.22 -19.69 7.22
CA GLN A 702 -12.29 -18.63 6.81
C GLN A 702 -12.93 -17.54 5.91
N HIS A 703 -14.23 -17.31 6.12
CA HIS A 703 -14.99 -16.24 5.47
C HIS A 703 -15.26 -15.10 6.46
N LEU A 704 -15.42 -13.89 5.94
CA LEU A 704 -15.81 -12.75 6.77
C LEU A 704 -17.31 -12.72 7.03
N HIS A 705 -17.71 -12.47 8.28
CA HIS A 705 -19.00 -11.89 8.59
C HIS A 705 -18.94 -10.40 8.21
N LYS A 706 -19.80 -9.97 7.29
CA LYS A 706 -19.80 -8.62 6.69
C LYS A 706 -21.21 -8.00 6.76
N PRO A 707 -21.34 -6.67 6.78
CA PRO A 707 -22.62 -6.02 6.54
C PRO A 707 -23.05 -6.19 5.07
N ALA A 708 -24.31 -5.88 4.79
CA ALA A 708 -24.83 -5.75 3.44
C ALA A 708 -25.48 -4.37 3.26
N PHE A 709 -25.23 -3.76 2.11
CA PHE A 709 -25.77 -2.45 1.74
C PHE A 709 -26.47 -2.54 0.38
N ILE A 710 -27.57 -1.83 0.25
CA ILE A 710 -28.14 -1.49 -1.04
C ILE A 710 -27.90 0.00 -1.25
N GLY A 711 -27.27 0.33 -2.34
CA GLY A 711 -27.03 1.71 -2.76
C GLY A 711 -27.85 2.08 -3.99
N ARG A 712 -28.19 3.36 -4.09
CA ARG A 712 -28.81 3.96 -5.28
C ARG A 712 -27.76 4.76 -6.04
N ILE A 713 -27.66 4.53 -7.32
CA ILE A 713 -26.73 5.24 -8.21
C ILE A 713 -27.26 6.64 -8.46
N THR A 714 -26.40 7.64 -8.30
CA THR A 714 -26.71 9.07 -8.54
C THR A 714 -26.32 9.49 -9.96
N ASP A 715 -26.74 10.66 -10.37
CA ASP A 715 -26.34 11.31 -11.64
C ASP A 715 -24.84 11.67 -11.67
N GLU A 716 -24.25 11.93 -10.51
CA GLU A 716 -22.82 12.21 -10.35
C GLU A 716 -21.96 10.94 -10.43
N GLY A 717 -22.58 9.76 -10.50
CA GLY A 717 -21.88 8.47 -10.53
C GLY A 717 -21.41 7.99 -9.16
N ALA A 718 -22.06 8.43 -8.07
CA ALA A 718 -21.87 7.89 -6.73
C ALA A 718 -22.91 6.81 -6.42
N ILE A 719 -22.63 5.92 -5.47
CA ILE A 719 -23.57 4.93 -4.96
C ILE A 719 -23.90 5.28 -3.52
N LEU A 720 -25.08 5.89 -3.30
CA LEU A 720 -25.51 6.30 -1.97
C LEU A 720 -26.29 5.19 -1.27
N PRO A 721 -25.94 4.81 -0.03
CA PRO A 721 -26.65 3.78 0.70
C PRO A 721 -28.12 4.18 0.95
N VAL A 722 -29.04 3.30 0.61
CA VAL A 722 -30.49 3.45 0.85
C VAL A 722 -31.05 2.37 1.78
N TRP A 723 -30.29 1.31 2.01
CA TRP A 723 -30.59 0.27 2.96
C TRP A 723 -29.29 -0.35 3.49
N THR A 724 -29.30 -0.77 4.75
CA THR A 724 -28.18 -1.42 5.42
C THR A 724 -28.70 -2.53 6.29
N SER A 725 -28.02 -3.68 6.34
CA SER A 725 -28.34 -4.76 7.26
C SER A 725 -28.23 -4.30 8.73
N SER A 726 -29.06 -4.85 9.62
CA SER A 726 -29.06 -4.51 11.04
C SER A 726 -27.78 -4.93 11.80
N GLY A 727 -26.88 -5.66 11.15
CA GLY A 727 -25.62 -6.16 11.68
C GLY A 727 -24.86 -6.96 10.63
N LEU A 728 -23.87 -7.71 11.11
CA LEU A 728 -23.08 -8.58 10.23
C LEU A 728 -23.93 -9.74 9.71
N VAL A 729 -23.90 -9.96 8.42
CA VAL A 729 -24.51 -11.11 7.75
C VAL A 729 -23.50 -12.27 7.76
N PRO A 730 -23.89 -13.48 8.23
CA PRO A 730 -23.01 -14.64 8.16
C PRO A 730 -22.65 -14.99 6.71
N PRO A 731 -21.46 -15.54 6.45
CA PRO A 731 -21.03 -15.82 5.08
C PRO A 731 -21.81 -16.93 4.38
N GLU A 732 -22.18 -18.00 5.09
CA GLU A 732 -22.91 -19.18 4.56
C GLU A 732 -22.34 -19.63 3.18
N PRO A 733 -21.08 -20.12 3.14
CA PRO A 733 -20.43 -20.44 1.87
C PRO A 733 -21.14 -21.56 1.11
N TRP A 734 -21.81 -22.48 1.80
CA TRP A 734 -22.61 -23.55 1.21
C TRP A 734 -24.08 -23.15 1.19
N SER A 735 -24.56 -22.70 0.02
CA SER A 735 -25.92 -22.18 -0.09
C SER A 735 -26.98 -23.30 0.02
N PRO A 736 -27.96 -23.20 0.94
CA PRO A 736 -29.06 -24.14 0.98
C PRO A 736 -30.00 -24.06 -0.23
N TRP A 737 -29.88 -22.99 -1.00
CA TRP A 737 -30.67 -22.72 -2.20
C TRP A 737 -30.07 -23.26 -3.48
N LEU A 738 -28.82 -23.75 -3.48
CA LEU A 738 -28.23 -24.39 -4.65
C LEU A 738 -28.60 -25.89 -4.67
N LYS A 739 -29.59 -26.23 -5.49
CA LYS A 739 -30.08 -27.59 -5.65
C LYS A 739 -29.41 -28.36 -6.81
N ASP A 740 -28.83 -27.62 -7.75
CA ASP A 740 -28.18 -28.19 -8.93
C ASP A 740 -26.78 -28.72 -8.57
N GLN A 741 -26.65 -30.07 -8.58
CA GLN A 741 -25.39 -30.75 -8.25
C GLN A 741 -24.28 -30.50 -9.32
N ALA A 742 -24.64 -30.24 -10.58
CA ALA A 742 -23.66 -29.94 -11.63
C ALA A 742 -23.04 -28.56 -11.41
N LEU A 743 -23.86 -27.55 -11.08
CA LEU A 743 -23.38 -26.23 -10.71
C LEU A 743 -22.56 -26.28 -9.42
N ARG A 744 -22.99 -27.05 -8.40
CA ARG A 744 -22.22 -27.23 -7.16
C ARG A 744 -20.84 -27.84 -7.38
N LYS A 745 -20.69 -28.76 -8.34
CA LYS A 745 -19.38 -29.32 -8.70
C LYS A 745 -18.53 -28.36 -9.55
N ALA A 746 -19.16 -27.48 -10.31
CA ALA A 746 -18.47 -26.48 -11.14
C ALA A 746 -18.08 -25.24 -10.31
N SER A 747 -18.88 -24.93 -9.27
CA SER A 747 -18.56 -23.90 -8.25
C SER A 747 -17.48 -24.39 -7.30
#